data_6b588f32789f2efe6eafb3826788b7c2
#
_entry.id   6b588f32789f2efe6eafb3826788b7c2
#
_cell.length_a   1.000
_cell.length_b   1.000
_cell.length_c   1.000
_cell.angle_alpha   90.00
_cell.angle_beta   90.00
_cell.angle_gamma   90.00
#
_symmetry.space_group_name_H-M   'P 1'
#
loop_
_entity.id
_entity.type
_entity.pdbx_description
1 polymer ?
#
loop_
_entity_poly.entity_id
_entity_poly.type
_entity_poly.pdbx_seq_one_letter_code
_entity_poly.pdbx_strand_id
1 'polypeptide(L)'
;AEAPDRIYVDHDKIGPMYRDKEEYWLNVENGKYKKVGVDPKIDDVCGRHSKVYIKTKGDDIIERYLDDDLEETLLVDEEFNQGSFLLASLLPTTYERVSTMGTATLWKMLMLAWSYKHNLAIPAKNDKGNFVGGLSRLIRTGYSRNVLKLDYSSLYPSIQLVHDVFPECDVTGAMKGLLSYFRNTRIKYKQLAEEYASIDKKKSTSYDRKQLPIKIFINSMFGALSAPQVFHWGDMDKGEMITCTGRQYLRMMIHFFMDRGYTPLVMDTDGINFSVPEGVETRRYVGKGLNWKVVDGKEYVGEEADVMEFNDFAMRGEMALDTDGQWPACINLARKNYALITAKGKIKLTGNSIKSKKMPIYIEKFLDKGIKLLLDGKGQEFVEWYYEYVQKIFDQKIPLMDIANKAKIKQTIDDYVVRSKTRTKAGALMSRQAHMELAIKDKLNANLGEVIFYVNNGTKASHGDVQKVNKPKKGWSQEHIDNYMRDWGTTIPENVDSIIQLNCYRIDPSDIETNPTMTGEYNIQRAIATFNKRVEPLLVVFKQEVRNGLLVKNPEDRPFFTKDQCELINGQPFEEGDQDKLEDVMEISEEEMSFWNRVGETPYHMYKNADPYMWKYLPDEKLFHLETIGGEDVPNTVDVL
;
A
#
# COMPACT_ATOMS: atom_id res chain seq x y z
N ALA A 1 45.75 -6.19 -19.63
CA ALA A 1 45.78 -7.12 -18.51
C ALA A 1 45.16 -8.40 -19.02
N GLU A 2 45.89 -9.51 -18.99
CA GLU A 2 45.31 -10.82 -19.30
C GLU A 2 44.14 -11.03 -18.34
N ALA A 3 42.96 -11.37 -18.87
CA ALA A 3 41.81 -11.72 -18.06
C ALA A 3 42.20 -12.93 -17.17
N PRO A 4 41.89 -12.92 -15.91
CA PRO A 4 42.21 -14.05 -15.05
C PRO A 4 41.56 -15.30 -15.60
N ASP A 5 42.28 -16.42 -15.57
CA ASP A 5 41.79 -17.74 -16.05
C ASP A 5 40.47 -18.17 -15.38
N ARG A 6 40.11 -17.48 -14.30
CA ARG A 6 38.85 -17.69 -13.56
C ARG A 6 38.37 -16.37 -13.00
N ILE A 7 37.10 -16.12 -13.20
CA ILE A 7 36.39 -15.00 -12.59
C ILE A 7 35.64 -15.54 -11.40
N TYR A 8 35.89 -14.91 -10.27
CA TYR A 8 35.12 -15.17 -9.07
C TYR A 8 33.94 -14.21 -9.05
N VAL A 9 32.73 -14.77 -9.07
CA VAL A 9 31.51 -13.99 -9.03
C VAL A 9 30.76 -14.31 -7.73
N ASP A 10 30.50 -13.27 -6.97
CA ASP A 10 29.63 -13.35 -5.82
C ASP A 10 28.19 -13.44 -6.34
N HIS A 11 27.54 -14.57 -6.12
CA HIS A 11 26.21 -14.82 -6.63
C HIS A 11 25.17 -13.83 -6.09
N ASP A 12 25.43 -13.18 -4.95
CA ASP A 12 24.56 -12.10 -4.45
C ASP A 12 24.57 -10.88 -5.37
N LYS A 13 25.58 -10.74 -6.20
CA LYS A 13 25.70 -9.68 -7.20
C LYS A 13 25.20 -10.06 -8.57
N ILE A 14 25.15 -11.35 -8.89
CA ILE A 14 24.57 -11.83 -10.14
C ILE A 14 23.05 -11.58 -10.18
N GLY A 15 22.40 -11.49 -9.01
CA GLY A 15 21.07 -10.95 -8.84
C GLY A 15 19.92 -11.63 -9.56
N PRO A 16 18.76 -10.97 -9.58
CA PRO A 16 17.51 -11.56 -10.06
C PRO A 16 17.48 -11.90 -11.54
N MET A 17 18.30 -11.24 -12.37
CA MET A 17 18.24 -11.39 -13.81
C MET A 17 18.57 -12.80 -14.29
N TYR A 18 19.39 -13.53 -13.54
CA TYR A 18 19.69 -14.92 -13.87
C TYR A 18 18.68 -15.92 -13.32
N ARG A 19 17.73 -15.48 -12.50
CA ARG A 19 16.67 -16.35 -11.97
C ARG A 19 15.78 -16.92 -13.06
N ASP A 20 15.60 -16.15 -14.13
CA ASP A 20 14.77 -16.51 -15.27
C ASP A 20 15.57 -17.10 -16.44
N LYS A 21 16.89 -17.27 -16.29
CA LYS A 21 17.73 -17.89 -17.30
C LYS A 21 17.68 -19.42 -17.17
N GLU A 22 17.54 -20.08 -18.28
CA GLU A 22 17.40 -21.54 -18.30
C GLU A 22 18.65 -22.28 -17.88
N GLU A 23 19.82 -21.63 -17.94
CA GLU A 23 21.10 -22.30 -17.74
C GLU A 23 22.15 -21.36 -17.15
N TYR A 24 22.91 -21.88 -16.19
CA TYR A 24 24.17 -21.30 -15.79
C TYR A 24 25.19 -22.40 -15.42
N TRP A 25 26.43 -22.02 -15.27
CA TRP A 25 27.53 -22.95 -15.18
C TRP A 25 28.27 -22.81 -13.87
N LEU A 26 28.48 -23.94 -13.20
CA LEU A 26 29.35 -24.03 -12.03
C LEU A 26 30.68 -24.64 -12.41
N ASN A 27 31.74 -24.15 -11.76
CA ASN A 27 33.03 -24.81 -11.83
C ASN A 27 33.01 -26.08 -10.99
N VAL A 28 33.27 -27.21 -11.61
CA VAL A 28 33.46 -28.48 -10.92
C VAL A 28 34.97 -28.80 -10.80
N GLU A 29 35.31 -29.75 -9.95
CA GLU A 29 36.66 -30.23 -9.79
C GLU A 29 37.40 -30.39 -11.12
N ASN A 30 38.69 -30.03 -11.15
CA ASN A 30 39.58 -30.07 -12.31
C ASN A 30 39.25 -29.02 -13.40
N GLY A 31 38.62 -27.92 -13.07
CA GLY A 31 38.41 -26.81 -13.98
C GLY A 31 37.49 -27.08 -15.16
N LYS A 32 36.64 -28.08 -15.06
CA LYS A 32 35.54 -28.31 -16.00
C LYS A 32 34.30 -27.58 -15.54
N TYR A 33 33.50 -27.09 -16.49
CA TYR A 33 32.20 -26.50 -16.15
C TYR A 33 31.12 -27.55 -16.24
N LYS A 34 30.23 -27.54 -15.28
CA LYS A 34 29.02 -28.35 -15.30
C LYS A 34 27.83 -27.42 -15.45
N LYS A 35 27.01 -27.73 -16.45
CA LYS A 35 25.71 -27.12 -16.60
C LYS A 35 24.81 -27.53 -15.43
N VAL A 36 24.21 -26.57 -14.77
CA VAL A 36 23.39 -26.82 -13.59
C VAL A 36 21.92 -26.67 -13.98
N GLY A 37 21.42 -27.58 -14.77
CA GLY A 37 20.02 -27.74 -14.97
C GLY A 37 19.21 -26.54 -15.51
N VAL A 38 17.92 -26.75 -15.62
CA VAL A 38 16.96 -25.76 -16.05
C VAL A 38 16.45 -25.04 -14.79
N ASP A 39 16.62 -23.73 -14.79
CA ASP A 39 15.98 -22.82 -13.84
C ASP A 39 16.16 -23.09 -12.34
N PRO A 40 17.38 -23.28 -11.84
CA PRO A 40 17.57 -23.08 -10.42
C PRO A 40 17.66 -21.57 -10.18
N LYS A 41 16.94 -21.07 -9.20
CA LYS A 41 17.19 -19.73 -8.67
C LYS A 41 18.65 -19.65 -8.24
N ILE A 42 19.33 -18.59 -8.60
CA ILE A 42 20.74 -18.41 -8.25
C ILE A 42 20.95 -18.53 -6.74
N ASP A 43 20.04 -17.99 -5.96
CA ASP A 43 20.03 -18.10 -4.49
C ASP A 43 19.94 -19.56 -4.01
N ASP A 44 19.30 -20.43 -4.77
CA ASP A 44 19.09 -21.83 -4.43
C ASP A 44 20.31 -22.69 -4.82
N VAL A 45 20.95 -22.34 -5.94
CA VAL A 45 22.06 -23.12 -6.51
C VAL A 45 23.42 -22.71 -6.00
N CYS A 46 23.67 -21.43 -5.94
CA CYS A 46 24.96 -20.93 -5.46
C CYS A 46 25.08 -21.07 -3.94
N GLY A 47 24.00 -21.40 -3.24
CA GLY A 47 23.98 -21.44 -1.80
C GLY A 47 24.53 -20.15 -1.20
N ARG A 48 24.30 -19.89 0.05
CA ARG A 48 24.71 -18.62 0.68
C ARG A 48 26.19 -18.41 0.86
N HIS A 49 26.97 -19.38 0.54
CA HIS A 49 28.44 -19.37 0.66
C HIS A 49 29.13 -19.90 -0.59
N SER A 50 28.37 -20.24 -1.60
CA SER A 50 28.94 -20.78 -2.81
C SER A 50 29.48 -19.66 -3.67
N LYS A 51 30.65 -19.92 -4.25
CA LYS A 51 31.33 -19.06 -5.18
C LYS A 51 31.23 -19.67 -6.55
N VAL A 52 30.68 -18.94 -7.48
CA VAL A 52 30.66 -19.37 -8.87
C VAL A 52 31.98 -19.00 -9.51
N TYR A 53 32.69 -20.00 -10.00
CA TYR A 53 33.92 -19.80 -10.75
C TYR A 53 33.59 -19.89 -12.24
N ILE A 54 33.79 -18.83 -12.95
CA ILE A 54 33.56 -18.75 -14.38
C ILE A 54 34.91 -18.65 -15.05
N LYS A 55 35.23 -19.57 -15.97
CA LYS A 55 36.40 -19.50 -16.82
C LYS A 55 36.18 -18.52 -17.94
N THR A 56 37.27 -18.23 -18.71
CA THR A 56 37.27 -17.42 -19.94
C THR A 56 36.20 -17.82 -20.96
N LYS A 57 35.82 -19.10 -21.03
CA LYS A 57 34.66 -19.55 -21.84
C LYS A 57 33.29 -19.19 -21.24
N GLY A 58 33.25 -18.62 -20.08
CA GLY A 58 32.04 -18.11 -19.42
C GLY A 58 31.92 -16.59 -19.53
N ASP A 59 32.84 -15.92 -20.26
CA ASP A 59 32.79 -14.48 -20.46
C ASP A 59 31.47 -14.07 -21.14
N ASP A 60 30.90 -14.93 -21.99
CA ASP A 60 29.60 -14.76 -22.60
C ASP A 60 28.45 -14.70 -21.58
N ILE A 61 28.59 -15.36 -20.43
CA ILE A 61 27.62 -15.27 -19.35
C ILE A 61 27.74 -13.92 -18.65
N ILE A 62 28.98 -13.45 -18.45
CA ILE A 62 29.22 -12.15 -17.82
C ILE A 62 28.83 -11.03 -18.75
N GLU A 63 29.12 -11.15 -20.04
CA GLU A 63 28.68 -10.19 -21.05
C GLU A 63 27.16 -10.08 -21.08
N ARG A 64 26.43 -11.21 -21.14
CA ARG A 64 24.95 -11.21 -21.05
C ARG A 64 24.45 -10.64 -19.74
N TYR A 65 25.13 -10.92 -18.64
CA TYR A 65 24.78 -10.31 -17.34
C TYR A 65 24.92 -8.78 -17.39
N LEU A 66 26.02 -8.28 -17.96
CA LEU A 66 26.25 -6.84 -18.10
C LEU A 66 25.25 -6.21 -19.08
N ASP A 67 24.96 -6.87 -20.18
CA ASP A 67 23.99 -6.40 -21.16
C ASP A 67 22.58 -6.33 -20.55
N ASP A 68 22.18 -7.37 -19.83
CA ASP A 68 20.89 -7.40 -19.11
C ASP A 68 20.82 -6.30 -18.04
N ASP A 69 21.90 -6.05 -17.29
CA ASP A 69 21.99 -5.00 -16.25
C ASP A 69 21.88 -3.59 -16.87
N LEU A 70 22.51 -3.40 -18.04
CA LEU A 70 22.39 -2.18 -18.82
C LEU A 70 20.99 -2.00 -19.39
N GLU A 71 20.38 -3.08 -19.91
CA GLU A 71 19.02 -3.05 -20.44
C GLU A 71 18.00 -2.77 -19.31
N GLU A 72 18.14 -3.41 -18.15
CA GLU A 72 17.31 -3.11 -16.98
C GLU A 72 17.47 -1.66 -16.52
N THR A 73 18.71 -1.14 -16.54
CA THR A 73 18.98 0.27 -16.20
C THR A 73 18.31 1.21 -17.19
N LEU A 74 18.37 0.92 -18.49
CA LEU A 74 17.67 1.69 -19.52
C LEU A 74 16.15 1.64 -19.37
N LEU A 75 15.61 0.46 -19.05
CA LEU A 75 14.16 0.32 -18.78
C LEU A 75 13.72 1.11 -17.55
N VAL A 76 14.53 1.12 -16.50
CA VAL A 76 14.29 1.97 -15.31
C VAL A 76 14.36 3.44 -15.68
N ASP A 77 15.34 3.85 -16.49
CA ASP A 77 15.46 5.22 -16.99
C ASP A 77 14.24 5.62 -17.83
N GLU A 78 13.84 4.79 -18.77
CA GLU A 78 12.65 5.04 -19.59
C GLU A 78 11.38 5.12 -18.76
N GLU A 79 11.24 4.31 -17.71
CA GLU A 79 10.02 4.27 -16.88
C GLU A 79 9.93 5.46 -15.92
N PHE A 80 11.04 5.81 -15.26
CA PHE A 80 11.02 6.77 -14.15
C PHE A 80 11.66 8.13 -14.47
N ASN A 81 12.69 8.15 -15.31
CA ASN A 81 13.50 9.37 -15.48
C ASN A 81 12.89 10.36 -16.48
N GLN A 82 12.12 9.91 -17.45
CA GLN A 82 11.47 10.82 -18.40
C GLN A 82 10.60 11.88 -17.69
N GLY A 83 9.92 11.47 -16.63
CA GLY A 83 9.10 12.38 -15.84
C GLY A 83 9.91 13.37 -15.01
N SER A 84 10.98 12.91 -14.39
CA SER A 84 11.91 13.77 -13.64
C SER A 84 12.63 14.75 -14.57
N PHE A 85 12.99 14.29 -15.76
CA PHE A 85 13.58 15.14 -16.79
C PHE A 85 12.63 16.23 -17.29
N LEU A 86 11.37 15.86 -17.53
CA LEU A 86 10.31 16.82 -17.86
C LEU A 86 10.15 17.87 -16.76
N LEU A 87 10.05 17.46 -15.51
CA LEU A 87 9.98 18.40 -14.39
C LEU A 87 11.23 19.27 -14.28
N ALA A 88 12.42 18.74 -14.50
CA ALA A 88 13.65 19.52 -14.50
C ALA A 88 13.69 20.57 -15.61
N SER A 89 13.07 20.29 -16.77
CA SER A 89 12.94 21.28 -17.85
C SER A 89 11.92 22.40 -17.56
N LEU A 90 11.00 22.16 -16.62
CA LEU A 90 9.94 23.11 -16.25
C LEU A 90 10.25 23.88 -14.97
N LEU A 91 11.18 23.39 -14.15
CA LEU A 91 11.51 23.96 -12.84
C LEU A 91 12.89 24.63 -12.84
N PRO A 92 13.09 25.72 -12.08
CA PRO A 92 14.38 26.42 -12.01
C PRO A 92 15.39 25.67 -11.14
N THR A 93 15.69 24.41 -11.51
CA THR A 93 16.58 23.53 -10.74
C THR A 93 17.22 22.46 -11.62
N THR A 94 18.18 21.71 -11.06
CA THR A 94 18.87 20.63 -11.78
C THR A 94 18.08 19.34 -11.73
N TYR A 95 18.32 18.46 -12.70
CA TYR A 95 17.74 17.12 -12.75
C TYR A 95 17.99 16.31 -11.47
N GLU A 96 19.23 16.34 -10.94
CA GLU A 96 19.58 15.66 -9.70
C GLU A 96 18.68 16.11 -8.52
N ARG A 97 18.40 17.41 -8.43
CA ARG A 97 17.51 17.94 -7.37
C ARG A 97 16.07 17.52 -7.58
N VAL A 98 15.58 17.50 -8.80
CA VAL A 98 14.22 17.04 -9.08
C VAL A 98 14.05 15.57 -8.70
N SER A 99 15.04 14.72 -9.01
CA SER A 99 14.97 13.27 -8.73
C SER A 99 15.18 12.91 -7.26
N THR A 100 15.82 13.77 -6.46
CA THR A 100 16.19 13.46 -5.06
C THR A 100 15.40 14.25 -4.02
N MET A 101 14.83 15.41 -4.38
CA MET A 101 14.10 16.25 -3.44
C MET A 101 12.62 15.93 -3.37
N GLY A 102 12.04 16.12 -2.17
CA GLY A 102 10.60 16.07 -2.01
C GLY A 102 9.88 17.20 -2.78
N THR A 103 8.71 16.89 -3.31
CA THR A 103 7.92 17.80 -4.17
C THR A 103 7.55 19.13 -3.51
N ALA A 104 7.33 19.16 -2.19
CA ALA A 104 7.13 20.42 -1.46
C ALA A 104 8.37 21.34 -1.53
N THR A 105 9.57 20.78 -1.58
CA THR A 105 10.82 21.55 -1.76
C THR A 105 10.90 22.10 -3.19
N LEU A 106 10.44 21.36 -4.18
CA LEU A 106 10.40 21.83 -5.57
C LEU A 106 9.42 23.01 -5.71
N TRP A 107 8.23 22.94 -5.10
CA TRP A 107 7.32 24.08 -5.02
C TRP A 107 7.95 25.30 -4.36
N LYS A 108 8.66 25.08 -3.24
CA LYS A 108 9.40 26.16 -2.57
C LYS A 108 10.42 26.80 -3.50
N MET A 109 11.20 26.02 -4.24
CA MET A 109 12.21 26.55 -5.18
C MET A 109 11.56 27.37 -6.28
N LEU A 110 10.46 26.89 -6.84
CA LEU A 110 9.71 27.61 -7.89
C LEU A 110 9.19 28.96 -7.39
N MET A 111 8.59 28.98 -6.20
CA MET A 111 8.09 30.20 -5.59
C MET A 111 9.20 31.18 -5.19
N LEU A 112 10.35 30.68 -4.71
CA LEU A 112 11.54 31.50 -4.42
C LEU A 112 12.09 32.14 -5.70
N ALA A 113 12.18 31.37 -6.80
CA ALA A 113 12.64 31.90 -8.09
C ALA A 113 11.67 32.96 -8.64
N TRP A 114 10.37 32.74 -8.49
CA TRP A 114 9.34 33.73 -8.85
C TRP A 114 9.47 35.01 -8.03
N SER A 115 9.60 34.89 -6.71
CA SER A 115 9.76 36.05 -5.82
C SER A 115 11.01 36.84 -6.14
N TYR A 116 12.15 36.16 -6.40
CA TYR A 116 13.38 36.81 -6.81
C TYR A 116 13.22 37.59 -8.12
N LYS A 117 12.58 36.95 -9.13
CA LYS A 117 12.36 37.56 -10.44
C LYS A 117 11.48 38.82 -10.37
N HIS A 118 10.54 38.84 -9.46
CA HIS A 118 9.55 39.92 -9.31
C HIS A 118 9.84 40.88 -8.14
N ASN A 119 11.02 40.78 -7.50
CA ASN A 119 11.42 41.60 -6.34
C ASN A 119 10.40 41.57 -5.20
N LEU A 120 9.85 40.37 -4.92
CA LEU A 120 8.87 40.17 -3.85
C LEU A 120 9.54 39.72 -2.56
N ALA A 121 9.03 40.17 -1.42
CA ALA A 121 9.42 39.65 -0.12
C ALA A 121 8.98 38.21 0.04
N ILE A 122 9.84 37.39 0.69
CA ILE A 122 9.50 36.01 1.04
C ILE A 122 8.73 36.03 2.36
N PRO A 123 7.53 35.43 2.43
CA PRO A 123 6.75 35.36 3.67
C PRO A 123 7.51 34.63 4.78
N ALA A 124 7.24 35.00 6.04
CA ALA A 124 7.70 34.25 7.19
C ALA A 124 7.04 32.85 7.22
N LYS A 125 7.75 31.89 7.79
CA LYS A 125 7.15 30.58 8.04
C LYS A 125 6.24 30.64 9.25
N ASN A 126 5.18 29.85 9.23
CA ASN A 126 4.26 29.68 10.34
C ASN A 126 4.47 28.33 11.05
N ASP A 127 3.93 28.19 12.23
CA ASP A 127 3.97 26.96 13.00
C ASP A 127 3.06 25.89 12.38
N LYS A 128 3.42 24.62 12.66
CA LYS A 128 2.60 23.48 12.28
C LYS A 128 1.39 23.39 13.21
N GLY A 129 0.20 23.21 12.62
CA GLY A 129 -1.04 22.87 13.31
C GLY A 129 -1.55 21.47 12.95
N ASN A 130 -2.69 21.12 13.51
CA ASN A 130 -3.50 19.97 13.06
C ASN A 130 -4.75 20.52 12.37
N PHE A 131 -5.27 19.78 11.41
CA PHE A 131 -6.48 20.13 10.67
C PHE A 131 -7.27 18.88 10.27
N VAL A 132 -8.53 19.08 9.95
CA VAL A 132 -9.43 18.02 9.49
C VAL A 132 -8.98 17.52 8.10
N GLY A 133 -8.53 16.28 8.03
CA GLY A 133 -8.05 15.66 6.79
C GLY A 133 -9.15 15.20 5.84
N GLY A 134 -8.77 14.52 4.77
CA GLY A 134 -9.69 13.90 3.81
C GLY A 134 -10.55 12.80 4.45
N LEU A 135 -11.70 12.52 3.87
CA LEU A 135 -12.64 11.52 4.36
C LEU A 135 -12.29 10.14 3.79
N SER A 136 -12.06 9.18 4.68
CA SER A 136 -11.86 7.78 4.30
C SER A 136 -12.71 6.91 5.24
N ARG A 137 -13.67 6.18 4.68
CA ARG A 137 -14.66 5.40 5.44
C ARG A 137 -14.97 4.09 4.74
N LEU A 138 -15.30 3.09 5.54
CA LEU A 138 -15.82 1.80 5.09
C LEU A 138 -17.31 1.74 5.43
N ILE A 139 -18.15 1.88 4.43
CA ILE A 139 -19.62 1.95 4.62
C ILE A 139 -20.20 0.54 4.63
N ARG A 140 -19.70 -0.34 3.78
CA ARG A 140 -20.20 -1.71 3.70
C ARG A 140 -19.06 -2.71 3.58
N THR A 141 -18.97 -3.59 4.55
CA THR A 141 -18.08 -4.77 4.51
C THR A 141 -18.71 -5.86 3.66
N GLY A 142 -17.88 -6.77 3.17
CA GLY A 142 -18.34 -7.99 2.55
C GLY A 142 -18.29 -7.98 1.03
N TYR A 143 -19.03 -8.92 0.46
CA TYR A 143 -19.09 -9.19 -0.96
C TYR A 143 -20.10 -8.26 -1.66
N SER A 144 -19.70 -7.71 -2.78
CA SER A 144 -20.55 -6.89 -3.64
C SER A 144 -20.32 -7.22 -5.12
N ARG A 145 -21.38 -7.23 -5.91
CA ARG A 145 -21.33 -7.43 -7.36
C ARG A 145 -21.45 -6.11 -8.10
N ASN A 146 -21.03 -6.12 -9.36
CA ASN A 146 -21.15 -4.97 -10.27
C ASN A 146 -20.68 -3.69 -9.60
N VAL A 147 -19.38 -3.58 -9.36
CA VAL A 147 -18.80 -2.46 -8.64
C VAL A 147 -18.25 -1.44 -9.61
N LEU A 148 -18.70 -0.20 -9.46
CA LEU A 148 -18.21 0.97 -10.17
C LEU A 148 -17.35 1.80 -9.23
N LYS A 149 -16.11 2.11 -9.62
CA LYS A 149 -15.26 3.04 -8.90
C LYS A 149 -15.29 4.40 -9.59
N LEU A 150 -15.64 5.42 -8.84
CA LEU A 150 -15.67 6.81 -9.27
C LEU A 150 -14.63 7.60 -8.48
N ASP A 151 -13.82 8.39 -9.19
CA ASP A 151 -12.76 9.22 -8.63
C ASP A 151 -12.84 10.64 -9.21
N TYR A 152 -12.64 11.65 -8.37
CA TYR A 152 -12.47 13.02 -8.85
C TYR A 152 -11.12 13.23 -9.54
N SER A 153 -11.13 13.81 -10.70
CA SER A 153 -9.91 14.18 -11.43
C SER A 153 -9.10 15.22 -10.67
N SER A 154 -8.03 14.79 -9.97
CA SER A 154 -7.16 15.70 -9.20
C SER A 154 -7.94 16.58 -8.21
N LEU A 155 -8.72 15.99 -7.31
CA LEU A 155 -9.67 16.68 -6.42
C LEU A 155 -9.09 17.95 -5.77
N TYR A 156 -7.98 17.85 -5.04
CA TYR A 156 -7.43 18.99 -4.30
C TYR A 156 -6.92 20.13 -5.19
N PRO A 157 -6.13 19.87 -6.25
CA PRO A 157 -5.79 20.91 -7.22
C PRO A 157 -7.01 21.57 -7.87
N SER A 158 -8.03 20.78 -8.16
CA SER A 158 -9.27 21.31 -8.77
C SER A 158 -10.05 22.19 -7.79
N ILE A 159 -10.18 21.79 -6.53
CA ILE A 159 -10.78 22.63 -5.48
C ILE A 159 -10.03 23.96 -5.35
N GLN A 160 -8.68 23.92 -5.32
CA GLN A 160 -7.88 25.13 -5.22
C GLN A 160 -8.18 26.11 -6.35
N LEU A 161 -8.29 25.62 -7.58
CA LEU A 161 -8.55 26.45 -8.76
C LEU A 161 -9.99 26.96 -8.83
N VAL A 162 -10.97 26.08 -8.55
CA VAL A 162 -12.41 26.42 -8.66
C VAL A 162 -12.85 27.38 -7.55
N HIS A 163 -12.39 27.14 -6.32
CA HIS A 163 -12.79 27.94 -5.15
C HIS A 163 -11.77 29.00 -4.75
N ASP A 164 -10.74 29.21 -5.59
CA ASP A 164 -9.68 30.20 -5.36
C ASP A 164 -8.98 30.06 -3.98
N VAL A 165 -8.70 28.82 -3.59
CA VAL A 165 -8.12 28.51 -2.27
C VAL A 165 -6.61 28.64 -2.31
N PHE A 166 -6.12 29.85 -2.17
CA PHE A 166 -4.71 30.22 -2.14
C PHE A 166 -4.38 31.12 -0.96
N PRO A 167 -3.13 31.13 -0.45
CA PRO A 167 -2.76 31.97 0.67
C PRO A 167 -2.72 33.44 0.28
N GLU A 168 -3.17 34.31 1.15
CA GLU A 168 -3.18 35.77 0.91
C GLU A 168 -1.78 36.37 0.72
N CYS A 169 -0.75 35.73 1.27
CA CYS A 169 0.64 36.13 1.09
C CYS A 169 1.18 35.89 -0.34
N ASP A 170 0.46 35.16 -1.20
CA ASP A 170 0.74 35.08 -2.63
C ASP A 170 0.12 36.25 -3.38
N VAL A 171 0.61 37.45 -3.12
CA VAL A 171 0.05 38.73 -3.63
C VAL A 171 0.02 38.84 -5.17
N THR A 172 0.71 37.97 -5.87
CA THR A 172 0.76 37.96 -7.33
C THR A 172 -0.13 36.87 -7.96
N GLY A 173 -0.72 35.98 -7.14
CA GLY A 173 -1.44 34.81 -7.62
C GLY A 173 -0.54 33.80 -8.37
N ALA A 174 0.76 33.79 -8.06
CA ALA A 174 1.72 32.93 -8.73
C ALA A 174 1.38 31.44 -8.54
N MET A 175 0.96 31.02 -7.34
CA MET A 175 0.57 29.65 -7.06
C MET A 175 -0.60 29.20 -7.93
N LYS A 176 -1.62 30.05 -8.07
CA LYS A 176 -2.78 29.79 -8.93
C LYS A 176 -2.37 29.63 -10.39
N GLY A 177 -1.57 30.59 -10.89
CA GLY A 177 -1.09 30.57 -12.28
C GLY A 177 -0.24 29.33 -12.59
N LEU A 178 0.68 29.00 -11.71
CA LEU A 178 1.54 27.82 -11.84
C LEU A 178 0.76 26.50 -11.74
N LEU A 179 -0.15 26.39 -10.79
CA LEU A 179 -1.00 25.20 -10.64
C LEU A 179 -1.86 24.98 -11.90
N SER A 180 -2.48 26.05 -12.42
CA SER A 180 -3.26 26.00 -13.65
C SER A 180 -2.39 25.57 -14.84
N TYR A 181 -1.20 26.14 -15.00
CA TYR A 181 -0.27 25.77 -16.07
C TYR A 181 0.11 24.28 -16.03
N PHE A 182 0.53 23.77 -14.86
CA PHE A 182 0.91 22.37 -14.73
C PHE A 182 -0.27 21.43 -14.92
N ARG A 183 -1.46 21.79 -14.42
CA ARG A 183 -2.67 21.01 -14.60
C ARG A 183 -3.06 20.92 -16.10
N ASN A 184 -3.04 22.03 -16.80
CA ASN A 184 -3.35 22.05 -18.23
C ASN A 184 -2.31 21.26 -19.05
N THR A 185 -1.05 21.35 -18.67
CA THR A 185 0.02 20.53 -19.26
C THR A 185 -0.23 19.03 -19.04
N ARG A 186 -0.66 18.63 -17.84
CA ARG A 186 -1.05 17.24 -17.55
C ARG A 186 -2.24 16.78 -18.39
N ILE A 187 -3.30 17.58 -18.46
CA ILE A 187 -4.49 17.25 -19.26
C ILE A 187 -4.11 17.03 -20.72
N LYS A 188 -3.28 17.93 -21.29
CA LYS A 188 -2.77 17.76 -22.66
C LYS A 188 -2.04 16.44 -22.86
N TYR A 189 -1.14 16.05 -21.96
CA TYR A 189 -0.45 14.77 -22.07
C TYR A 189 -1.39 13.56 -21.89
N LYS A 190 -2.40 13.67 -21.02
CA LYS A 190 -3.41 12.62 -20.86
C LYS A 190 -4.22 12.42 -22.14
N GLN A 191 -4.69 13.52 -22.74
CA GLN A 191 -5.42 13.49 -24.02
C GLN A 191 -4.59 12.90 -25.16
N LEU A 192 -3.31 13.30 -25.27
CA LEU A 192 -2.40 12.71 -26.25
C LEU A 192 -2.17 11.21 -26.01
N ALA A 193 -2.05 10.78 -24.75
CA ALA A 193 -1.93 9.35 -24.44
C ALA A 193 -3.16 8.56 -24.88
N GLU A 194 -4.35 9.08 -24.64
CA GLU A 194 -5.62 8.48 -25.07
C GLU A 194 -5.77 8.46 -26.60
N GLU A 195 -5.45 9.55 -27.28
CA GLU A 195 -5.50 9.67 -28.74
C GLU A 195 -4.58 8.64 -29.44
N TYR A 196 -3.35 8.48 -28.91
CA TYR A 196 -2.40 7.53 -29.47
C TYR A 196 -2.60 6.08 -29.02
N ALA A 197 -3.50 5.79 -28.09
CA ALA A 197 -3.66 4.45 -27.50
C ALA A 197 -3.93 3.35 -28.53
N SER A 198 -4.70 3.65 -29.57
CA SER A 198 -5.02 2.73 -30.67
C SER A 198 -4.12 2.88 -31.90
N ILE A 199 -3.36 3.98 -32.00
CA ILE A 199 -2.58 4.33 -33.21
C ILE A 199 -1.11 3.96 -33.02
N ASP A 200 -0.52 4.34 -31.89
CA ASP A 200 0.90 4.14 -31.55
C ASP A 200 1.09 3.94 -30.06
N LYS A 201 1.13 2.69 -29.65
CA LYS A 201 1.25 2.30 -28.25
C LYS A 201 2.50 2.88 -27.56
N LYS A 202 3.62 3.02 -28.30
CA LYS A 202 4.86 3.59 -27.72
C LYS A 202 4.69 5.07 -27.41
N LYS A 203 4.11 5.83 -28.32
CA LYS A 203 3.79 7.24 -28.08
C LYS A 203 2.76 7.42 -26.96
N SER A 204 1.70 6.62 -26.95
CA SER A 204 0.70 6.61 -25.87
C SER A 204 1.37 6.41 -24.51
N THR A 205 2.19 5.36 -24.38
CA THR A 205 2.94 5.08 -23.14
C THR A 205 3.89 6.24 -22.77
N SER A 206 4.59 6.83 -23.74
CA SER A 206 5.47 7.97 -23.46
C SER A 206 4.71 9.20 -22.93
N TYR A 207 3.53 9.51 -23.48
CA TYR A 207 2.71 10.61 -22.97
C TYR A 207 2.14 10.30 -21.58
N ASP A 208 1.72 9.06 -21.34
CA ASP A 208 1.24 8.63 -20.03
C ASP A 208 2.35 8.74 -18.96
N ARG A 209 3.57 8.32 -19.28
CA ARG A 209 4.75 8.49 -18.41
C ARG A 209 5.07 9.96 -18.12
N LYS A 210 4.83 10.88 -19.05
CA LYS A 210 5.03 12.33 -18.84
C LYS A 210 3.97 12.95 -17.95
N GLN A 211 2.71 12.51 -18.03
CA GLN A 211 1.65 13.10 -17.21
C GLN A 211 1.71 12.69 -15.74
N LEU A 212 2.24 11.51 -15.42
CA LEU A 212 2.26 10.97 -14.05
C LEU A 212 3.10 11.82 -13.07
N PRO A 213 4.34 12.23 -13.37
CA PRO A 213 5.11 13.11 -12.48
C PRO A 213 4.48 14.48 -12.29
N ILE A 214 3.83 15.01 -13.33
CA ILE A 214 3.07 16.27 -13.20
C ILE A 214 1.89 16.06 -12.25
N LYS A 215 1.16 14.92 -12.36
CA LYS A 215 0.09 14.56 -11.40
C LYS A 215 0.59 14.56 -9.96
N ILE A 216 1.74 13.93 -9.72
CA ILE A 216 2.35 13.88 -8.38
C ILE A 216 2.73 15.29 -7.93
N PHE A 217 3.32 16.08 -8.81
CA PHE A 217 3.76 17.43 -8.51
C PHE A 217 2.59 18.37 -8.16
N ILE A 218 1.53 18.42 -8.99
CA ILE A 218 0.37 19.27 -8.69
C ILE A 218 -0.37 18.85 -7.41
N ASN A 219 -0.53 17.55 -7.18
CA ASN A 219 -1.16 17.05 -5.95
C ASN A 219 -0.34 17.39 -4.70
N SER A 220 0.97 17.53 -4.83
CA SER A 220 1.86 17.89 -3.72
C SER A 220 1.77 19.36 -3.31
N MET A 221 1.13 20.23 -4.09
CA MET A 221 0.89 21.61 -3.69
C MET A 221 0.04 21.68 -2.42
N PHE A 222 -1.00 20.85 -2.32
CA PHE A 222 -1.79 20.72 -1.09
C PHE A 222 -0.89 20.36 0.10
N GLY A 223 0.01 19.38 -0.07
CA GLY A 223 0.96 18.99 0.99
C GLY A 223 1.95 20.10 1.35
N ALA A 224 2.38 20.91 0.39
CA ALA A 224 3.23 22.07 0.63
C ALA A 224 2.45 23.17 1.38
N LEU A 225 1.24 23.47 0.93
CA LEU A 225 0.35 24.47 1.55
C LEU A 225 0.03 24.10 3.01
N SER A 226 -0.20 22.84 3.31
CA SER A 226 -0.49 22.31 4.65
C SER A 226 0.76 22.13 5.53
N ALA A 227 1.93 22.61 5.11
CA ALA A 227 3.20 22.50 5.82
C ALA A 227 3.89 23.87 6.00
N PRO A 228 3.28 24.83 6.71
CA PRO A 228 3.78 26.20 6.84
C PRO A 228 5.15 26.28 7.51
N GLN A 229 5.54 25.30 8.30
CA GLN A 229 6.87 25.20 8.92
C GLN A 229 7.98 24.90 7.89
N VAL A 230 7.64 24.38 6.70
CA VAL A 230 8.58 24.04 5.62
C VAL A 230 8.45 24.98 4.44
N PHE A 231 7.23 25.29 4.07
CA PHE A 231 6.86 26.08 2.90
C PHE A 231 6.45 27.50 3.32
N HIS A 232 7.13 28.52 2.83
CA HIS A 232 6.92 29.91 3.23
C HIS A 232 5.52 30.46 2.89
N TRP A 233 4.88 29.93 1.88
CA TRP A 233 3.50 30.23 1.48
C TRP A 233 2.51 29.21 2.03
N GLY A 234 2.91 28.47 3.08
CA GLY A 234 2.05 27.51 3.74
C GLY A 234 0.97 28.19 4.57
N ASP A 235 -0.24 27.67 4.47
CA ASP A 235 -1.43 28.18 5.14
C ASP A 235 -2.33 27.01 5.57
N MET A 236 -2.46 26.82 6.88
CA MET A 236 -3.21 25.71 7.44
C MET A 236 -4.71 25.81 7.16
N ASP A 237 -5.27 27.02 7.26
CA ASP A 237 -6.71 27.24 7.03
C ASP A 237 -7.08 26.98 5.57
N LYS A 238 -6.21 27.37 4.64
CA LYS A 238 -6.39 27.02 3.21
C LYS A 238 -6.24 25.52 2.97
N GLY A 239 -5.31 24.86 3.67
CA GLY A 239 -5.16 23.40 3.63
C GLY A 239 -6.40 22.68 4.15
N GLU A 240 -6.95 23.12 5.28
CA GLU A 240 -8.17 22.57 5.87
C GLU A 240 -9.40 22.85 5.01
N MET A 241 -9.51 24.03 4.40
CA MET A 241 -10.57 24.38 3.46
C MET A 241 -10.62 23.40 2.28
N ILE A 242 -9.47 23.05 1.70
CA ILE A 242 -9.40 22.07 0.61
C ILE A 242 -9.97 20.71 1.03
N THR A 243 -9.59 20.22 2.20
CA THR A 243 -10.05 18.89 2.67
C THR A 243 -11.52 18.92 3.07
N CYS A 244 -11.98 19.96 3.76
CA CYS A 244 -13.37 20.12 4.16
C CYS A 244 -14.29 20.27 2.92
N THR A 245 -13.87 21.06 1.93
CA THR A 245 -14.58 21.15 0.64
C THR A 245 -14.62 19.81 -0.07
N GLY A 246 -13.51 19.08 -0.10
CA GLY A 246 -13.44 17.73 -0.68
C GLY A 246 -14.42 16.75 -0.02
N ARG A 247 -14.61 16.83 1.30
CA ARG A 247 -15.62 16.03 2.03
C ARG A 247 -17.04 16.34 1.55
N GLN A 248 -17.35 17.61 1.30
CA GLN A 248 -18.69 17.98 0.80
C GLN A 248 -18.92 17.45 -0.62
N TYR A 249 -17.92 17.50 -1.49
CA TYR A 249 -18.01 16.90 -2.82
C TYR A 249 -18.24 15.38 -2.76
N LEU A 250 -17.60 14.68 -1.83
CA LEU A 250 -17.85 13.26 -1.62
C LEU A 250 -19.28 12.98 -1.13
N ARG A 251 -19.79 13.77 -0.18
CA ARG A 251 -21.17 13.64 0.31
C ARG A 251 -22.18 13.92 -0.80
N MET A 252 -21.96 14.94 -1.59
CA MET A 252 -22.80 15.25 -2.76
C MET A 252 -22.84 14.08 -3.75
N MET A 253 -21.68 13.49 -4.05
CA MET A 253 -21.59 12.30 -4.90
C MET A 253 -22.37 11.13 -4.31
N ILE A 254 -22.25 10.85 -3.01
CA ILE A 254 -23.00 9.80 -2.34
C ILE A 254 -24.50 10.01 -2.50
N HIS A 255 -25.02 11.19 -2.18
CA HIS A 255 -26.44 11.51 -2.30
C HIS A 255 -26.94 11.33 -3.74
N PHE A 256 -26.22 11.90 -4.70
CA PHE A 256 -26.61 11.83 -6.11
C PHE A 256 -26.73 10.39 -6.62
N PHE A 257 -25.73 9.56 -6.32
CA PHE A 257 -25.71 8.17 -6.79
C PHE A 257 -26.66 7.28 -5.97
N MET A 258 -26.85 7.54 -4.67
CA MET A 258 -27.85 6.84 -3.87
C MET A 258 -29.28 7.11 -4.31
N ASP A 259 -29.61 8.35 -4.67
CA ASP A 259 -30.92 8.71 -5.25
C ASP A 259 -31.22 7.91 -6.53
N ARG A 260 -30.16 7.46 -7.19
CA ARG A 260 -30.21 6.57 -8.37
C ARG A 260 -30.08 5.10 -8.05
N GLY A 261 -30.17 4.70 -6.79
CA GLY A 261 -30.14 3.31 -6.33
C GLY A 261 -28.76 2.68 -6.22
N TYR A 262 -27.68 3.44 -6.41
CA TYR A 262 -26.32 2.93 -6.15
C TYR A 262 -26.11 2.76 -4.63
N THR A 263 -25.36 1.72 -4.25
CA THR A 263 -25.02 1.50 -2.84
C THR A 263 -23.54 1.84 -2.61
N PRO A 264 -23.20 2.84 -1.77
CA PRO A 264 -21.82 3.15 -1.45
C PRO A 264 -21.19 2.02 -0.63
N LEU A 265 -19.95 1.67 -0.93
CA LEU A 265 -19.23 0.56 -0.32
C LEU A 265 -18.04 1.04 0.52
N VAL A 266 -17.11 1.73 -0.12
CA VAL A 266 -15.92 2.29 0.51
C VAL A 266 -15.54 3.58 -0.17
N MET A 267 -15.13 4.56 0.63
CA MET A 267 -14.64 5.84 0.15
C MET A 267 -13.22 6.08 0.61
N ASP A 268 -12.45 6.75 -0.23
CA ASP A 268 -11.06 7.08 0.07
C ASP A 268 -10.66 8.42 -0.56
N THR A 269 -10.81 9.47 0.21
CA THR A 269 -10.30 10.82 -0.05
C THR A 269 -10.90 11.52 -1.28
N ASP A 270 -10.78 10.95 -2.46
CA ASP A 270 -11.17 11.50 -3.77
C ASP A 270 -12.08 10.58 -4.59
N GLY A 271 -12.37 9.39 -4.07
CA GLY A 271 -13.18 8.42 -4.80
C GLY A 271 -14.04 7.53 -3.93
N ILE A 272 -15.02 6.90 -4.56
CA ILE A 272 -15.97 5.98 -3.93
C ILE A 272 -16.18 4.77 -4.82
N ASN A 273 -16.24 3.60 -4.21
CA ASN A 273 -16.73 2.39 -4.85
C ASN A 273 -18.23 2.25 -4.56
N PHE A 274 -19.01 2.07 -5.61
CA PHE A 274 -20.45 1.82 -5.52
C PHE A 274 -20.79 0.44 -6.06
N SER A 275 -21.77 -0.21 -5.45
CA SER A 275 -22.47 -1.31 -6.12
C SER A 275 -23.52 -0.71 -7.06
N VAL A 276 -23.50 -1.13 -8.31
CA VAL A 276 -24.37 -0.63 -9.37
C VAL A 276 -25.75 -1.29 -9.26
N PRO A 277 -26.86 -0.55 -9.34
CA PRO A 277 -28.21 -1.11 -9.29
C PRO A 277 -28.53 -1.90 -10.57
N GLU A 278 -29.50 -2.80 -10.47
CA GLU A 278 -30.09 -3.47 -11.64
C GLU A 278 -30.84 -2.46 -12.53
N GLY A 279 -30.86 -2.68 -13.83
CA GLY A 279 -31.57 -1.84 -14.78
C GLY A 279 -30.86 -0.55 -15.18
N VAL A 280 -29.63 -0.31 -14.68
CA VAL A 280 -28.84 0.88 -15.01
C VAL A 280 -28.56 0.99 -16.52
N GLU A 281 -28.45 -0.11 -17.22
CA GLU A 281 -28.21 -0.18 -18.67
C GLU A 281 -29.29 0.50 -19.51
N THR A 282 -30.47 0.71 -18.94
CA THR A 282 -31.58 1.41 -19.62
C THR A 282 -31.53 2.92 -19.50
N ARG A 283 -30.69 3.45 -18.62
CA ARG A 283 -30.57 4.88 -18.39
C ARG A 283 -29.99 5.60 -19.59
N ARG A 284 -30.45 6.82 -19.81
CA ARG A 284 -30.02 7.68 -20.91
C ARG A 284 -29.86 9.11 -20.39
N TYR A 285 -28.80 9.75 -20.84
CA TYR A 285 -28.57 11.17 -20.60
C TYR A 285 -28.06 11.82 -21.89
N VAL A 286 -28.63 12.96 -22.25
CA VAL A 286 -28.12 13.78 -23.36
C VAL A 286 -27.31 14.92 -22.77
N GLY A 287 -26.03 14.93 -23.06
CA GLY A 287 -25.10 15.94 -22.55
C GLY A 287 -25.51 17.37 -22.89
N LYS A 288 -25.31 18.30 -21.95
CA LYS A 288 -25.57 19.74 -22.11
C LYS A 288 -24.28 20.53 -22.31
N GLY A 289 -23.12 19.88 -22.27
CA GLY A 289 -21.83 20.55 -22.45
C GLY A 289 -21.48 21.59 -21.39
N LEU A 290 -22.07 21.47 -20.18
CA LEU A 290 -21.79 22.37 -19.07
C LEU A 290 -20.46 22.07 -18.38
N ASN A 291 -19.95 20.87 -18.60
CA ASN A 291 -18.62 20.43 -18.14
C ASN A 291 -17.77 20.06 -19.36
N TRP A 292 -16.47 20.35 -19.31
CA TRP A 292 -15.52 20.06 -20.39
C TRP A 292 -15.46 18.58 -20.82
N LYS A 293 -15.87 17.68 -19.95
CA LYS A 293 -15.90 16.23 -20.21
C LYS A 293 -17.16 15.75 -20.92
N VAL A 294 -18.21 16.56 -20.90
CA VAL A 294 -19.53 16.23 -21.45
C VAL A 294 -19.68 16.90 -22.80
N VAL A 295 -19.95 16.12 -23.83
CA VAL A 295 -20.17 16.65 -25.19
C VAL A 295 -21.63 17.00 -25.33
N ASP A 296 -21.89 18.26 -25.73
CA ASP A 296 -23.24 18.77 -25.99
C ASP A 296 -23.96 17.94 -27.07
N GLY A 297 -25.20 17.56 -26.79
CA GLY A 297 -26.04 16.77 -27.68
C GLY A 297 -25.66 15.28 -27.81
N LYS A 298 -24.57 14.81 -27.18
CA LYS A 298 -24.20 13.38 -27.16
C LYS A 298 -25.08 12.63 -26.17
N GLU A 299 -25.62 11.49 -26.63
CA GLU A 299 -26.31 10.54 -25.75
C GLU A 299 -25.32 9.62 -25.04
N TYR A 300 -25.45 9.51 -23.73
CA TYR A 300 -24.72 8.59 -22.86
C TYR A 300 -25.68 7.54 -22.31
N VAL A 301 -25.17 6.34 -22.02
CA VAL A 301 -25.98 5.17 -21.69
C VAL A 301 -25.43 4.46 -20.45
N GLY A 302 -26.31 3.91 -19.62
CA GLY A 302 -25.91 3.13 -18.46
C GLY A 302 -25.28 3.98 -17.37
N GLU A 303 -24.28 3.45 -16.71
CA GLU A 303 -23.53 4.14 -15.66
C GLU A 303 -22.86 5.42 -16.18
N GLU A 304 -22.44 5.42 -17.45
CA GLU A 304 -21.85 6.62 -18.08
C GLU A 304 -22.88 7.76 -18.13
N ALA A 305 -24.17 7.46 -18.32
CA ALA A 305 -25.23 8.47 -18.31
C ALA A 305 -25.29 9.21 -16.96
N ASP A 306 -25.28 8.46 -15.85
CA ASP A 306 -25.31 9.05 -14.50
C ASP A 306 -24.04 9.86 -14.19
N VAL A 307 -22.87 9.36 -14.61
CA VAL A 307 -21.59 10.06 -14.42
C VAL A 307 -21.54 11.38 -15.22
N MET A 308 -22.03 11.37 -16.46
CA MET A 308 -22.02 12.57 -17.29
C MET A 308 -23.08 13.58 -16.86
N GLU A 309 -24.22 13.14 -16.38
CA GLU A 309 -25.21 14.01 -15.75
C GLU A 309 -24.64 14.68 -14.49
N PHE A 310 -23.96 13.92 -13.62
CA PHE A 310 -23.29 14.48 -12.45
C PHE A 310 -22.24 15.52 -12.86
N ASN A 311 -21.43 15.23 -13.87
CA ASN A 311 -20.42 16.17 -14.35
C ASN A 311 -21.03 17.47 -14.88
N ASP A 312 -22.10 17.40 -15.66
CA ASP A 312 -22.74 18.58 -16.22
C ASP A 312 -23.32 19.52 -15.16
N PHE A 313 -23.91 18.96 -14.11
CA PHE A 313 -24.60 19.78 -13.12
C PHE A 313 -23.79 20.09 -11.85
N ALA A 314 -22.97 19.15 -11.38
CA ALA A 314 -22.20 19.32 -10.15
C ALA A 314 -20.81 19.89 -10.37
N MET A 315 -20.18 19.55 -11.51
CA MET A 315 -18.76 19.79 -11.76
C MET A 315 -18.57 20.87 -12.81
N ARG A 316 -18.96 22.11 -12.50
CA ARG A 316 -18.68 23.24 -13.38
C ARG A 316 -17.21 23.69 -13.28
N GLY A 317 -16.67 24.15 -14.38
CA GLY A 317 -15.30 24.65 -14.45
C GLY A 317 -14.27 23.53 -14.53
N GLU A 318 -13.27 23.55 -13.64
CA GLU A 318 -12.07 22.75 -13.74
C GLU A 318 -12.18 21.32 -13.17
N MET A 319 -13.30 20.96 -12.56
CA MET A 319 -13.50 19.65 -11.94
C MET A 319 -14.19 18.66 -12.87
N ALA A 320 -13.92 17.38 -12.68
CA ALA A 320 -14.65 16.30 -13.32
C ALA A 320 -14.59 15.03 -12.48
N LEU A 321 -15.65 14.24 -12.56
CA LEU A 321 -15.71 12.88 -12.03
C LEU A 321 -15.31 11.89 -13.12
N ASP A 322 -14.39 10.98 -12.81
CA ASP A 322 -13.91 9.91 -13.70
C ASP A 322 -14.39 8.54 -13.23
N THR A 323 -14.61 7.65 -14.18
CA THR A 323 -14.73 6.22 -13.90
C THR A 323 -13.33 5.61 -13.84
N ASP A 324 -12.87 5.18 -12.65
CA ASP A 324 -11.55 4.56 -12.46
C ASP A 324 -11.58 3.02 -12.69
N GLY A 325 -12.76 2.46 -12.86
CA GLY A 325 -12.93 1.05 -13.23
C GLY A 325 -14.30 0.47 -12.91
N GLN A 326 -14.59 -0.63 -13.60
CA GLN A 326 -15.75 -1.49 -13.37
C GLN A 326 -15.27 -2.90 -13.06
N TRP A 327 -15.86 -3.51 -12.04
CA TRP A 327 -15.42 -4.78 -11.51
C TRP A 327 -16.63 -5.71 -11.31
N PRO A 328 -16.59 -6.95 -11.85
CA PRO A 328 -17.66 -7.93 -11.64
C PRO A 328 -17.99 -8.20 -10.18
N ALA A 329 -16.95 -8.20 -9.33
CA ALA A 329 -17.12 -8.37 -7.90
C ALA A 329 -16.00 -7.69 -7.09
N CYS A 330 -16.33 -7.36 -5.84
CA CYS A 330 -15.43 -6.79 -4.84
C CYS A 330 -15.70 -7.44 -3.48
N ILE A 331 -14.65 -7.56 -2.67
CA ILE A 331 -14.76 -7.85 -1.25
C ILE A 331 -14.12 -6.70 -0.50
N ASN A 332 -14.90 -6.00 0.30
CA ASN A 332 -14.44 -4.95 1.18
C ASN A 332 -14.18 -5.53 2.57
N LEU A 333 -12.94 -5.43 3.06
CA LEU A 333 -12.50 -6.04 4.31
C LEU A 333 -12.32 -5.03 5.43
N ALA A 334 -11.70 -3.90 5.12
CA ALA A 334 -11.43 -2.80 6.04
C ALA A 334 -11.18 -1.52 5.24
N ARG A 335 -11.08 -0.37 5.91
CA ARG A 335 -10.67 0.88 5.27
C ARG A 335 -9.38 0.66 4.48
N LYS A 336 -9.37 1.03 3.20
CA LYS A 336 -8.23 0.86 2.27
C LYS A 336 -7.75 -0.59 2.08
N ASN A 337 -8.57 -1.57 2.45
CA ASN A 337 -8.27 -3.00 2.28
C ASN A 337 -9.44 -3.69 1.58
N TYR A 338 -9.26 -3.99 0.30
CA TYR A 338 -10.28 -4.64 -0.53
C TYR A 338 -9.65 -5.49 -1.64
N ALA A 339 -10.39 -6.46 -2.11
CA ALA A 339 -10.06 -7.30 -3.26
C ALA A 339 -11.08 -7.09 -4.37
N LEU A 340 -10.60 -6.90 -5.59
CA LEU A 340 -11.41 -6.72 -6.81
C LEU A 340 -11.08 -7.84 -7.79
N ILE A 341 -12.08 -8.30 -8.55
CA ILE A 341 -11.85 -9.20 -9.69
C ILE A 341 -12.12 -8.47 -11.00
N THR A 342 -11.19 -8.58 -11.93
CA THR A 342 -11.36 -8.01 -13.27
C THR A 342 -12.25 -8.91 -14.13
N ALA A 343 -12.82 -8.38 -15.22
CA ALA A 343 -13.57 -9.17 -16.19
C ALA A 343 -12.76 -10.36 -16.78
N LYS A 344 -11.43 -10.27 -16.77
CA LYS A 344 -10.51 -11.34 -17.18
C LYS A 344 -10.18 -12.34 -16.05
N GLY A 345 -10.84 -12.24 -14.90
CA GLY A 345 -10.59 -13.10 -13.74
C GLY A 345 -9.31 -12.80 -12.95
N LYS A 346 -8.59 -11.70 -13.25
CA LYS A 346 -7.41 -11.29 -12.48
C LYS A 346 -7.83 -10.59 -11.19
N ILE A 347 -7.27 -11.03 -10.07
CA ILE A 347 -7.50 -10.43 -8.76
C ILE A 347 -6.55 -9.26 -8.55
N LYS A 348 -7.09 -8.12 -8.14
CA LYS A 348 -6.35 -6.92 -7.71
C LYS A 348 -6.57 -6.73 -6.21
N LEU A 349 -5.50 -6.84 -5.44
CA LEU A 349 -5.51 -6.63 -3.99
C LEU A 349 -5.06 -5.21 -3.65
N THR A 350 -5.77 -4.56 -2.77
CA THR A 350 -5.41 -3.25 -2.21
C THR A 350 -5.34 -3.34 -0.69
N GLY A 351 -4.29 -2.78 -0.11
CA GLY A 351 -4.10 -2.68 1.34
C GLY A 351 -3.14 -3.69 1.94
N ASN A 352 -2.57 -3.30 3.09
CA ASN A 352 -1.49 -4.04 3.75
C ASN A 352 -1.96 -5.27 4.53
N SER A 353 -3.25 -5.38 4.85
CA SER A 353 -3.79 -6.52 5.59
C SER A 353 -3.80 -7.80 4.76
N ILE A 354 -4.02 -7.68 3.46
CA ILE A 354 -4.11 -8.80 2.51
C ILE A 354 -2.92 -8.89 1.55
N LYS A 355 -2.09 -7.84 1.45
CA LYS A 355 -0.91 -7.79 0.60
C LYS A 355 0.27 -7.20 1.36
N SER A 356 1.01 -8.02 2.09
CA SER A 356 2.18 -7.57 2.84
C SER A 356 3.41 -8.36 2.45
N LYS A 357 4.51 -7.66 2.11
CA LYS A 357 5.83 -8.30 1.85
C LYS A 357 6.38 -9.07 3.06
N LYS A 358 5.78 -8.90 4.25
CA LYS A 358 6.17 -9.57 5.49
C LYS A 358 5.15 -10.63 5.93
N MET A 359 4.23 -11.01 5.06
CA MET A 359 3.24 -12.04 5.40
C MET A 359 3.92 -13.41 5.39
N PRO A 360 3.68 -14.28 6.39
CA PRO A 360 4.11 -15.67 6.33
C PRO A 360 3.47 -16.39 5.14
N ILE A 361 4.23 -17.22 4.47
CA ILE A 361 3.82 -17.88 3.21
C ILE A 361 2.55 -18.73 3.40
N TYR A 362 2.40 -19.40 4.54
CA TYR A 362 1.19 -20.20 4.80
C TYR A 362 -0.08 -19.35 4.85
N ILE A 363 0.01 -18.11 5.32
CA ILE A 363 -1.14 -17.19 5.32
C ILE A 363 -1.41 -16.69 3.89
N GLU A 364 -0.36 -16.35 3.15
CA GLU A 364 -0.46 -15.92 1.76
C GLU A 364 -1.14 -16.99 0.90
N LYS A 365 -0.70 -18.24 0.99
CA LYS A 365 -1.32 -19.40 0.30
C LYS A 365 -2.79 -19.61 0.67
N PHE A 366 -3.13 -19.37 1.94
CA PHE A 366 -4.53 -19.43 2.38
C PHE A 366 -5.36 -18.32 1.75
N LEU A 367 -4.85 -17.08 1.82
CA LEU A 367 -5.55 -15.89 1.34
C LEU A 367 -5.76 -15.94 -0.18
N ASP A 368 -4.77 -16.37 -0.94
CA ASP A 368 -4.86 -16.46 -2.40
C ASP A 368 -6.03 -17.34 -2.84
N LYS A 369 -6.15 -18.55 -2.27
CA LYS A 369 -7.27 -19.43 -2.56
C LYS A 369 -8.57 -18.92 -1.94
N GLY A 370 -8.53 -18.46 -0.71
CA GLY A 370 -9.71 -18.00 0.02
C GLY A 370 -10.37 -16.80 -0.63
N ILE A 371 -9.60 -15.77 -0.98
CA ILE A 371 -10.12 -14.58 -1.66
C ILE A 371 -10.73 -14.94 -3.01
N LYS A 372 -10.10 -15.87 -3.75
CA LYS A 372 -10.64 -16.33 -5.03
C LYS A 372 -12.00 -17.01 -4.87
N LEU A 373 -12.12 -17.93 -3.90
CA LEU A 373 -13.39 -18.61 -3.61
C LEU A 373 -14.50 -17.60 -3.29
N LEU A 374 -14.16 -16.57 -2.50
CA LEU A 374 -15.10 -15.53 -2.14
C LEU A 374 -15.55 -14.68 -3.33
N LEU A 375 -14.59 -14.24 -4.15
CA LEU A 375 -14.88 -13.45 -5.36
C LEU A 375 -15.68 -14.23 -6.39
N ASP A 376 -15.52 -15.56 -6.42
CA ASP A 376 -16.32 -16.47 -7.27
C ASP A 376 -17.73 -16.73 -6.67
N GLY A 377 -18.07 -16.15 -5.50
CA GLY A 377 -19.36 -16.36 -4.82
C GLY A 377 -19.49 -17.73 -4.15
N LYS A 378 -18.36 -18.42 -3.90
CA LYS A 378 -18.28 -19.76 -3.33
C LYS A 378 -18.05 -19.75 -1.82
N GLY A 379 -18.95 -19.08 -1.09
CA GLY A 379 -18.81 -18.89 0.34
C GLY A 379 -18.72 -20.20 1.13
N GLN A 380 -19.54 -21.22 0.76
CA GLN A 380 -19.51 -22.51 1.43
C GLN A 380 -18.17 -23.24 1.23
N GLU A 381 -17.62 -23.22 0.01
CA GLU A 381 -16.30 -23.82 -0.26
C GLU A 381 -15.18 -23.11 0.49
N PHE A 382 -15.31 -21.79 0.72
CA PHE A 382 -14.35 -21.06 1.55
C PHE A 382 -14.39 -21.50 3.02
N VAL A 383 -15.57 -21.71 3.59
CA VAL A 383 -15.71 -22.19 4.98
C VAL A 383 -15.05 -23.57 5.13
N GLU A 384 -15.31 -24.48 4.18
CA GLU A 384 -14.66 -25.79 4.16
C GLU A 384 -13.13 -25.63 4.08
N TRP A 385 -12.64 -24.76 3.18
CA TRP A 385 -11.22 -24.47 3.02
C TRP A 385 -10.61 -23.88 4.31
N TYR A 386 -11.31 -22.99 4.99
CA TYR A 386 -10.85 -22.42 6.26
C TYR A 386 -10.64 -23.51 7.31
N TYR A 387 -11.62 -24.38 7.51
CA TYR A 387 -11.52 -25.42 8.51
C TYR A 387 -10.47 -26.49 8.15
N GLU A 388 -10.38 -26.87 6.89
CA GLU A 388 -9.31 -27.76 6.43
C GLU A 388 -7.91 -27.17 6.69
N TYR A 389 -7.78 -25.88 6.49
CA TYR A 389 -6.49 -25.20 6.67
C TYR A 389 -6.13 -25.08 8.14
N VAL A 390 -7.09 -24.73 8.98
CA VAL A 390 -6.92 -24.70 10.45
C VAL A 390 -6.54 -26.08 10.97
N GLN A 391 -7.18 -27.14 10.46
CA GLN A 391 -6.80 -28.52 10.82
C GLN A 391 -5.35 -28.83 10.45
N LYS A 392 -4.88 -28.41 9.27
CA LYS A 392 -3.47 -28.57 8.89
C LYS A 392 -2.51 -27.85 9.84
N ILE A 393 -2.93 -26.70 10.40
CA ILE A 393 -2.12 -26.00 11.41
C ILE A 393 -2.09 -26.80 12.72
N PHE A 394 -3.22 -27.33 13.19
CA PHE A 394 -3.28 -28.16 14.40
C PHE A 394 -2.47 -29.44 14.27
N ASP A 395 -2.54 -30.08 13.12
CA ASP A 395 -1.81 -31.32 12.82
C ASP A 395 -0.33 -31.09 12.52
N GLN A 396 0.15 -29.85 12.58
CA GLN A 396 1.51 -29.45 12.20
C GLN A 396 1.91 -29.90 10.78
N LYS A 397 0.95 -29.92 9.86
CA LYS A 397 1.13 -30.30 8.45
C LYS A 397 1.49 -29.12 7.54
N ILE A 398 1.65 -27.92 8.08
CA ILE A 398 2.15 -26.77 7.31
C ILE A 398 3.66 -26.96 7.11
N PRO A 399 4.16 -26.83 5.88
CA PRO A 399 5.61 -26.89 5.62
C PRO A 399 6.36 -25.87 6.47
N LEU A 400 7.52 -26.27 7.02
CA LEU A 400 8.30 -25.40 7.90
C LEU A 400 8.70 -24.08 7.25
N MET A 401 9.01 -24.08 5.95
CA MET A 401 9.32 -22.85 5.23
C MET A 401 8.14 -21.90 5.07
N ASP A 402 6.94 -22.44 4.99
CA ASP A 402 5.75 -21.61 4.86
C ASP A 402 5.43 -20.88 6.16
N ILE A 403 5.75 -21.49 7.31
CA ILE A 403 5.49 -20.94 8.65
C ILE A 403 6.70 -20.19 9.23
N ALA A 404 7.88 -20.34 8.64
CA ALA A 404 9.10 -19.74 9.11
C ALA A 404 9.08 -18.22 9.07
N ASN A 405 9.69 -17.64 10.09
CA ASN A 405 10.05 -16.22 10.06
C ASN A 405 11.33 -16.03 9.26
N LYS A 406 11.33 -14.98 8.43
CA LYS A 406 12.46 -14.59 7.59
C LYS A 406 13.07 -13.30 8.13
N ALA A 407 14.35 -13.33 8.51
CA ALA A 407 15.03 -12.14 9.01
C ALA A 407 16.41 -11.98 8.35
N LYS A 408 16.67 -10.78 7.85
CA LYS A 408 17.94 -10.42 7.20
C LYS A 408 18.93 -9.87 8.22
N ILE A 409 20.17 -10.32 8.18
CA ILE A 409 21.27 -9.81 8.99
C ILE A 409 21.65 -8.42 8.48
N LYS A 410 21.51 -7.41 9.35
CA LYS A 410 21.75 -6.01 9.02
C LYS A 410 22.97 -5.39 9.70
N GLN A 411 23.62 -6.11 10.58
CA GLN A 411 24.78 -5.69 11.35
C GLN A 411 25.64 -6.89 11.68
N THR A 412 26.93 -6.69 11.93
CA THR A 412 27.82 -7.76 12.35
C THR A 412 27.43 -8.31 13.72
N ILE A 413 27.87 -9.51 14.06
CA ILE A 413 27.61 -10.09 15.39
C ILE A 413 28.25 -9.22 16.47
N ASP A 414 29.46 -8.69 16.24
CA ASP A 414 30.15 -7.82 17.19
C ASP A 414 29.40 -6.52 17.44
N ASP A 415 28.96 -5.84 16.40
CA ASP A 415 28.13 -4.62 16.53
C ASP A 415 26.83 -4.91 17.25
N TYR A 416 26.21 -6.06 16.96
CA TYR A 416 25.00 -6.48 17.65
C TYR A 416 25.24 -6.69 19.15
N VAL A 417 26.32 -7.37 19.54
CA VAL A 417 26.66 -7.61 20.93
C VAL A 417 26.90 -6.30 21.66
N VAL A 418 27.67 -5.39 21.07
CA VAL A 418 27.90 -4.04 21.63
C VAL A 418 26.57 -3.29 21.79
N ARG A 419 25.76 -3.26 20.74
CA ARG A 419 24.45 -2.61 20.77
C ARG A 419 23.49 -3.23 21.79
N SER A 420 23.52 -4.54 21.98
CA SER A 420 22.64 -5.24 22.93
C SER A 420 22.89 -4.86 24.38
N LYS A 421 24.08 -4.34 24.68
CA LYS A 421 24.48 -3.82 26.00
C LYS A 421 24.12 -2.33 26.19
N THR A 422 23.74 -1.62 25.14
CA THR A 422 23.40 -0.20 25.20
C THR A 422 21.96 0.02 25.67
N ARG A 423 21.70 1.21 26.22
CA ARG A 423 20.35 1.61 26.62
C ARG A 423 19.76 2.60 25.60
N THR A 424 18.46 2.56 25.44
CA THR A 424 17.71 3.56 24.67
C THR A 424 17.75 4.92 25.39
N LYS A 425 17.36 5.99 24.71
CA LYS A 425 17.18 7.31 25.32
C LYS A 425 16.22 7.28 26.53
N ALA A 426 15.29 6.33 26.56
CA ALA A 426 14.37 6.10 27.67
C ALA A 426 14.96 5.19 28.78
N GLY A 427 16.23 4.80 28.71
CA GLY A 427 16.92 4.01 29.72
C GLY A 427 16.70 2.50 29.62
N ALA A 428 15.85 2.00 28.71
CA ALA A 428 15.63 0.58 28.49
C ALA A 428 16.80 -0.06 27.69
N LEU A 429 17.13 -1.31 27.95
CA LEU A 429 18.08 -2.06 27.12
C LEU A 429 17.52 -2.19 25.69
N MET A 430 18.41 -2.15 24.70
CA MET A 430 18.03 -2.38 23.31
C MET A 430 17.46 -3.79 23.16
N SER A 431 16.39 -3.92 22.37
CA SER A 431 15.71 -5.19 22.15
C SER A 431 16.64 -6.21 21.48
N ARG A 432 16.63 -7.41 22.01
CA ARG A 432 17.35 -8.57 21.44
C ARG A 432 16.60 -9.06 20.19
N GLN A 433 17.31 -9.68 19.26
CA GLN A 433 16.78 -10.13 17.97
C GLN A 433 17.01 -11.64 17.82
N ALA A 434 15.93 -12.42 17.70
CA ALA A 434 15.99 -13.87 17.65
C ALA A 434 16.96 -14.42 16.58
N HIS A 435 16.95 -13.89 15.38
CA HIS A 435 17.83 -14.32 14.29
C HIS A 435 19.32 -14.07 14.58
N MET A 436 19.65 -12.98 15.27
CA MET A 436 21.04 -12.72 15.69
C MET A 436 21.47 -13.65 16.82
N GLU A 437 20.58 -13.94 17.75
CA GLU A 437 20.86 -14.91 18.83
C GLU A 437 21.03 -16.34 18.30
N LEU A 438 20.22 -16.71 17.29
CA LEU A 438 20.39 -17.98 16.59
C LEU A 438 21.73 -18.04 15.84
N ALA A 439 22.12 -16.95 15.17
CA ALA A 439 23.40 -16.87 14.49
C ALA A 439 24.58 -17.07 15.47
N ILE A 440 24.49 -16.46 16.66
CA ILE A 440 25.48 -16.64 17.72
C ILE A 440 25.48 -18.08 18.21
N LYS A 441 24.32 -18.65 18.53
CA LYS A 441 24.16 -20.00 19.05
C LYS A 441 24.70 -21.04 18.07
N ASP A 442 24.39 -20.91 16.80
CA ASP A 442 24.75 -21.89 15.76
C ASP A 442 26.13 -21.60 15.12
N LYS A 443 26.90 -20.65 15.67
CA LYS A 443 28.22 -20.22 15.15
C LYS A 443 28.23 -19.89 13.66
N LEU A 444 27.19 -19.27 13.20
CA LEU A 444 27.13 -18.91 11.79
C LEU A 444 28.13 -17.80 11.49
N ASN A 445 28.94 -17.98 10.43
CA ASN A 445 29.69 -16.89 9.82
C ASN A 445 28.72 -16.00 9.02
N ALA A 446 27.77 -15.41 9.77
CA ALA A 446 26.68 -14.69 9.17
C ALA A 446 27.14 -13.36 8.58
N ASN A 447 27.12 -13.26 7.27
CA ASN A 447 27.47 -12.04 6.54
C ASN A 447 26.31 -11.04 6.54
N LEU A 448 26.66 -9.76 6.39
CA LEU A 448 25.66 -8.72 6.17
C LEU A 448 24.84 -9.05 4.92
N GLY A 449 23.53 -9.04 5.09
CA GLY A 449 22.62 -9.37 4.00
C GLY A 449 22.05 -10.79 4.05
N GLU A 450 22.72 -11.70 4.73
CA GLU A 450 22.28 -13.09 4.88
C GLU A 450 20.91 -13.19 5.56
N VAL A 451 20.12 -14.17 5.13
CA VAL A 451 18.76 -14.39 5.63
C VAL A 451 18.72 -15.63 6.51
N ILE A 452 18.24 -15.44 7.73
CA ILE A 452 18.00 -16.54 8.65
C ILE A 452 16.52 -16.88 8.68
N PHE A 453 16.21 -18.15 8.46
CA PHE A 453 14.88 -18.72 8.62
C PHE A 453 14.79 -19.43 9.96
N TYR A 454 13.73 -19.14 10.71
CA TYR A 454 13.51 -19.76 12.00
C TYR A 454 12.02 -19.95 12.32
N VAL A 455 11.73 -20.98 13.08
CA VAL A 455 10.38 -21.34 13.52
C VAL A 455 10.25 -21.13 15.02
N ASN A 456 9.12 -20.55 15.44
CA ASN A 456 8.81 -20.40 16.85
C ASN A 456 8.18 -21.70 17.40
N ASN A 457 8.75 -22.23 18.47
CA ASN A 457 8.24 -23.41 19.18
C ASN A 457 7.72 -23.12 20.60
N GLY A 458 7.93 -21.90 21.11
CA GLY A 458 7.43 -21.45 22.40
C GLY A 458 6.20 -20.54 22.31
N THR A 459 5.42 -20.49 23.38
CA THR A 459 4.20 -19.69 23.48
C THR A 459 4.44 -18.18 23.59
N LYS A 460 5.59 -17.79 24.16
CA LYS A 460 6.00 -16.40 24.32
C LYS A 460 6.68 -15.87 23.06
N ALA A 461 7.19 -14.66 23.13
CA ALA A 461 8.00 -14.06 22.06
C ALA A 461 9.14 -15.01 21.62
N SER A 462 9.71 -14.78 20.46
CA SER A 462 10.80 -15.61 19.92
C SER A 462 12.03 -15.70 20.83
N HIS A 463 12.07 -14.88 21.86
CA HIS A 463 13.09 -14.88 22.91
C HIS A 463 12.43 -14.81 24.30
N GLY A 464 13.03 -15.51 25.25
CA GLY A 464 12.71 -15.47 26.68
C GLY A 464 13.65 -14.53 27.45
N ASP A 465 13.90 -14.88 28.70
CA ASP A 465 14.75 -14.09 29.59
C ASP A 465 16.22 -14.12 29.19
N VAL A 466 16.93 -13.06 29.52
CA VAL A 466 18.38 -12.96 29.32
C VAL A 466 19.08 -13.82 30.37
N GLN A 467 19.87 -14.78 29.93
CA GLN A 467 20.67 -15.66 30.79
C GLN A 467 22.15 -15.29 30.67
N LYS A 468 22.82 -15.13 31.79
CA LYS A 468 24.28 -15.02 31.82
C LYS A 468 24.92 -16.35 31.46
N VAL A 469 25.92 -16.30 30.62
CA VAL A 469 26.66 -17.48 30.18
C VAL A 469 27.85 -17.69 31.08
N ASN A 470 27.87 -18.80 31.80
CA ASN A 470 29.05 -19.25 32.52
C ASN A 470 29.97 -19.97 31.51
N LYS A 471 30.91 -19.23 30.95
CA LYS A 471 31.86 -19.79 29.98
C LYS A 471 32.93 -20.63 30.65
N PRO A 472 33.41 -21.67 29.93
CA PRO A 472 34.54 -22.48 30.41
C PRO A 472 35.74 -21.60 30.75
N LYS A 473 36.28 -21.77 31.95
CA LYS A 473 37.49 -21.09 32.41
C LYS A 473 38.65 -22.08 32.42
N LYS A 474 39.88 -21.58 32.34
CA LYS A 474 41.07 -22.39 32.50
C LYS A 474 41.00 -23.14 33.85
N GLY A 475 41.03 -24.48 33.81
CA GLY A 475 40.89 -25.33 34.99
C GLY A 475 39.50 -25.92 35.25
N TRP A 476 38.53 -25.71 34.35
CA TRP A 476 37.26 -26.42 34.43
C TRP A 476 37.46 -27.92 34.19
N SER A 477 36.74 -28.75 34.95
CA SER A 477 36.69 -30.18 34.70
C SER A 477 35.98 -30.50 33.39
N GLN A 478 36.26 -31.68 32.83
CA GLN A 478 35.59 -32.14 31.60
C GLN A 478 34.06 -32.14 31.78
N GLU A 479 33.59 -32.55 32.96
CA GLU A 479 32.16 -32.54 33.28
C GLU A 479 31.52 -31.15 33.18
N HIS A 480 32.21 -30.10 33.64
CA HIS A 480 31.74 -28.73 33.49
C HIS A 480 31.69 -28.26 32.03
N ILE A 481 32.65 -28.71 31.22
CA ILE A 481 32.71 -28.42 29.78
C ILE A 481 31.57 -29.16 29.08
N ASP A 482 31.34 -30.43 29.40
CA ASP A 482 30.27 -31.23 28.81
C ASP A 482 28.90 -30.69 29.18
N ASN A 483 28.70 -30.27 30.41
CA ASN A 483 27.49 -29.57 30.83
C ASN A 483 27.27 -28.27 30.07
N TYR A 484 28.31 -27.46 29.89
CA TYR A 484 28.26 -26.25 29.10
C TYR A 484 27.87 -26.55 27.63
N MET A 485 28.50 -27.56 27.03
CA MET A 485 28.21 -27.96 25.66
C MET A 485 26.79 -28.55 25.52
N ARG A 486 26.31 -29.28 26.50
CA ARG A 486 24.94 -29.80 26.55
C ARG A 486 23.93 -28.67 26.66
N ASP A 487 24.17 -27.68 27.55
CA ASP A 487 23.24 -26.59 27.84
C ASP A 487 23.20 -25.57 26.71
N TRP A 488 24.32 -25.36 26.04
CA TRP A 488 24.46 -24.31 25.01
C TRP A 488 24.64 -24.85 23.58
N GLY A 489 24.97 -26.15 23.44
CA GLY A 489 25.12 -26.83 22.15
C GLY A 489 26.22 -26.26 21.21
N THR A 490 26.92 -25.22 21.66
CA THR A 490 27.92 -24.50 20.85
C THR A 490 28.90 -23.74 21.73
N THR A 491 30.09 -23.43 21.23
CA THR A 491 31.02 -22.51 21.86
C THR A 491 30.59 -21.07 21.60
N ILE A 492 30.21 -20.37 22.65
CA ILE A 492 29.77 -18.97 22.54
C ILE A 492 31.01 -18.08 22.32
N PRO A 493 30.96 -17.09 21.42
CA PRO A 493 32.05 -16.15 21.19
C PRO A 493 32.54 -15.47 22.49
N GLU A 494 33.82 -15.13 22.57
CA GLU A 494 34.43 -14.59 23.80
C GLU A 494 33.81 -13.26 24.24
N ASN A 495 33.38 -12.44 23.31
CA ASN A 495 32.75 -11.13 23.54
C ASN A 495 31.29 -11.23 24.00
N VAL A 496 30.68 -12.41 23.95
CA VAL A 496 29.30 -12.65 24.38
C VAL A 496 29.30 -13.16 25.83
N ASP A 497 28.77 -12.38 26.75
CA ASP A 497 28.67 -12.67 28.16
C ASP A 497 27.26 -13.06 28.64
N SER A 498 26.29 -12.92 27.77
CA SER A 498 24.90 -13.29 28.00
C SER A 498 24.21 -13.68 26.71
N ILE A 499 23.34 -14.68 26.76
CA ILE A 499 22.42 -15.01 25.69
C ILE A 499 20.99 -14.97 26.20
N ILE A 500 20.03 -14.95 25.30
CA ILE A 500 18.64 -15.11 25.68
C ILE A 500 18.18 -16.55 25.44
N GLN A 501 17.27 -16.99 26.26
CA GLN A 501 16.57 -18.25 26.01
C GLN A 501 15.78 -18.10 24.71
N LEU A 502 16.01 -18.97 23.75
CA LEU A 502 15.32 -18.96 22.47
C LEU A 502 14.11 -19.90 22.53
N ASN A 503 12.97 -19.34 22.18
CA ASN A 503 11.73 -20.08 21.93
C ASN A 503 11.52 -20.27 20.42
N CYS A 504 12.62 -20.49 19.71
CA CYS A 504 12.66 -20.72 18.28
C CYS A 504 13.92 -21.51 17.91
N TYR A 505 13.89 -22.12 16.77
CA TYR A 505 15.04 -22.83 16.19
C TYR A 505 15.21 -22.44 14.71
N ARG A 506 16.45 -22.49 14.24
CA ARG A 506 16.82 -22.22 12.85
C ARG A 506 16.44 -23.41 11.97
N ILE A 507 15.99 -23.11 10.78
CA ILE A 507 15.85 -24.09 9.71
C ILE A 507 17.11 -24.01 8.85
N ASP A 508 17.76 -25.16 8.60
CA ASP A 508 18.87 -25.19 7.65
C ASP A 508 18.32 -25.17 6.21
N PRO A 509 18.80 -24.27 5.37
CA PRO A 509 18.40 -24.23 3.98
C PRO A 509 18.62 -25.53 3.22
N SER A 510 19.69 -26.26 3.55
CA SER A 510 20.01 -27.55 2.92
C SER A 510 18.95 -28.63 3.20
N ASP A 511 18.33 -28.61 4.40
CA ASP A 511 17.23 -29.51 4.73
C ASP A 511 16.00 -29.26 3.86
N ILE A 512 15.79 -27.99 3.49
CA ILE A 512 14.65 -27.58 2.66
C ILE A 512 14.90 -27.88 1.19
N GLU A 513 16.13 -27.70 0.71
CA GLU A 513 16.49 -28.07 -0.66
C GLU A 513 16.26 -29.56 -0.92
N THR A 514 16.54 -30.40 0.09
CA THR A 514 16.28 -31.83 0.01
C THR A 514 14.83 -32.22 0.20
N ASN A 515 14.06 -31.47 1.01
CA ASN A 515 12.65 -31.70 1.28
C ASN A 515 11.85 -30.38 1.43
N PRO A 516 11.41 -29.76 0.33
CA PRO A 516 10.66 -28.50 0.37
C PRO A 516 9.34 -28.55 1.14
N THR A 517 8.78 -29.73 1.34
CA THR A 517 7.54 -29.97 2.08
C THR A 517 7.77 -30.45 3.50
N MET A 518 9.00 -30.36 4.00
CA MET A 518 9.36 -30.79 5.35
C MET A 518 8.44 -30.14 6.38
N THR A 519 7.81 -30.95 7.22
CA THR A 519 7.00 -30.54 8.36
C THR A 519 7.78 -30.75 9.65
N GLY A 520 7.38 -30.07 10.72
CA GLY A 520 8.03 -30.19 12.02
C GLY A 520 7.28 -29.41 13.09
N GLU A 521 7.81 -29.47 14.29
CA GLU A 521 7.18 -28.84 15.44
C GLU A 521 7.22 -27.32 15.38
N TYR A 522 6.06 -26.70 15.62
CA TYR A 522 5.92 -25.26 15.83
C TYR A 522 4.86 -24.97 16.89
N ASN A 523 4.87 -23.77 17.43
CA ASN A 523 3.86 -23.38 18.40
C ASN A 523 2.51 -23.15 17.71
N ILE A 524 1.60 -24.09 17.92
CA ILE A 524 0.25 -24.10 17.31
C ILE A 524 -0.55 -22.87 17.73
N GLN A 525 -0.57 -22.52 19.04
CA GLN A 525 -1.32 -21.36 19.53
C GLN A 525 -0.87 -20.06 18.85
N ARG A 526 0.45 -19.89 18.72
CA ARG A 526 1.02 -18.73 18.05
C ARG A 526 0.72 -18.72 16.55
N ALA A 527 0.79 -19.87 15.91
CA ALA A 527 0.46 -20.02 14.49
C ALA A 527 -1.01 -19.66 14.22
N ILE A 528 -1.94 -20.20 15.02
CA ILE A 528 -3.37 -19.91 14.94
C ILE A 528 -3.64 -18.44 15.25
N ALA A 529 -3.07 -17.87 16.32
CA ALA A 529 -3.27 -16.45 16.65
C ALA A 529 -2.78 -15.52 15.53
N THR A 530 -1.63 -15.83 14.91
CA THR A 530 -1.11 -15.06 13.79
C THR A 530 -1.98 -15.21 12.54
N PHE A 531 -2.44 -16.43 12.28
CA PHE A 531 -3.34 -16.75 11.18
C PHE A 531 -4.67 -16.02 11.36
N ASN A 532 -5.34 -16.19 12.50
CA ASN A 532 -6.63 -15.55 12.78
C ASN A 532 -6.55 -14.02 12.66
N LYS A 533 -5.53 -13.39 13.25
CA LYS A 533 -5.34 -11.93 13.14
C LYS A 533 -5.24 -11.45 11.69
N ARG A 534 -4.68 -12.24 10.76
CA ARG A 534 -4.52 -11.88 9.36
C ARG A 534 -5.74 -12.23 8.51
N VAL A 535 -6.45 -13.29 8.90
CA VAL A 535 -7.64 -13.79 8.21
C VAL A 535 -8.93 -13.17 8.75
N GLU A 536 -8.87 -12.60 9.97
CA GLU A 536 -9.99 -11.94 10.64
C GLU A 536 -10.85 -11.04 9.73
N PRO A 537 -10.29 -10.14 8.91
CA PRO A 537 -11.11 -9.30 8.03
C PRO A 537 -11.97 -10.11 7.05
N LEU A 538 -11.47 -11.27 6.58
CA LEU A 538 -12.25 -12.19 5.76
C LEU A 538 -13.34 -12.90 6.59
N LEU A 539 -13.04 -13.29 7.82
CA LEU A 539 -13.95 -13.97 8.70
C LEU A 539 -15.09 -13.06 9.20
N VAL A 540 -14.86 -11.75 9.35
CA VAL A 540 -15.90 -10.78 9.67
C VAL A 540 -16.98 -10.78 8.61
N VAL A 541 -16.60 -10.76 7.34
CA VAL A 541 -17.53 -10.88 6.20
C VAL A 541 -18.39 -12.15 6.33
N PHE A 542 -17.78 -13.26 6.71
CA PHE A 542 -18.46 -14.53 6.92
C PHE A 542 -19.42 -14.55 8.10
N LYS A 543 -19.03 -13.93 9.22
CA LYS A 543 -19.87 -13.92 10.41
C LYS A 543 -21.18 -13.19 10.18
N GLN A 544 -21.19 -12.15 9.36
CA GLN A 544 -22.44 -11.52 8.95
C GLN A 544 -23.32 -12.50 8.16
N GLU A 545 -22.76 -13.26 7.23
CA GLU A 545 -23.51 -14.26 6.47
C GLU A 545 -23.92 -15.46 7.31
N VAL A 546 -23.11 -15.87 8.28
CA VAL A 546 -23.46 -16.87 9.28
C VAL A 546 -24.61 -16.39 10.18
N ARG A 547 -24.55 -15.14 10.66
CA ARG A 547 -25.65 -14.52 11.43
C ARG A 547 -26.94 -14.41 10.61
N ASN A 548 -26.83 -14.24 9.31
CA ASN A 548 -27.96 -14.21 8.38
C ASN A 548 -28.47 -15.60 8.00
N GLY A 549 -27.98 -16.66 8.63
CA GLY A 549 -28.45 -18.04 8.43
C GLY A 549 -27.97 -18.71 7.14
N LEU A 550 -27.08 -18.07 6.37
CA LEU A 550 -26.60 -18.58 5.09
C LEU A 550 -25.44 -19.57 5.23
N LEU A 551 -24.68 -19.50 6.32
CA LEU A 551 -23.51 -20.34 6.55
C LEU A 551 -23.43 -20.74 8.02
N VAL A 552 -23.77 -21.97 8.36
CA VAL A 552 -23.61 -22.46 9.74
C VAL A 552 -22.85 -23.76 9.75
N LYS A 553 -21.66 -23.70 10.33
CA LYS A 553 -21.16 -24.83 11.16
C LYS A 553 -20.18 -24.22 12.15
N ASN A 554 -20.56 -24.23 13.43
CA ASN A 554 -19.63 -23.95 14.51
C ASN A 554 -18.46 -24.95 14.43
N PRO A 555 -17.23 -24.56 14.81
CA PRO A 555 -16.13 -25.51 14.99
C PRO A 555 -16.54 -26.72 15.86
N GLU A 556 -17.42 -26.51 16.82
CA GLU A 556 -17.97 -27.53 17.74
C GLU A 556 -18.78 -28.62 17.02
N ASP A 557 -19.39 -28.31 15.89
CA ASP A 557 -20.15 -29.26 15.06
C ASP A 557 -19.22 -30.15 14.19
N ARG A 558 -17.92 -29.90 14.24
CA ARG A 558 -16.93 -30.68 13.49
C ARG A 558 -16.25 -31.71 14.38
N PRO A 559 -16.38 -33.00 14.07
CA PRO A 559 -15.87 -34.08 14.93
C PRO A 559 -14.34 -34.12 15.06
N PHE A 560 -13.62 -33.23 14.35
CA PHE A 560 -12.17 -33.21 14.28
C PHE A 560 -11.51 -32.25 15.28
N PHE A 561 -12.25 -31.33 15.88
CA PHE A 561 -11.70 -30.34 16.81
C PHE A 561 -12.02 -30.69 18.25
N THR A 562 -11.01 -30.62 19.11
CA THR A 562 -11.20 -30.70 20.56
C THR A 562 -11.82 -29.40 21.08
N LYS A 563 -12.39 -29.44 22.31
CA LYS A 563 -12.93 -28.24 22.95
C LYS A 563 -11.91 -27.11 23.02
N ASP A 564 -10.68 -27.40 23.42
CA ASP A 564 -9.60 -26.41 23.51
C ASP A 564 -9.22 -25.84 22.13
N GLN A 565 -9.28 -26.65 21.08
CA GLN A 565 -9.08 -26.21 19.71
C GLN A 565 -10.21 -25.29 19.24
N CYS A 566 -11.45 -25.60 19.59
CA CYS A 566 -12.59 -24.74 19.31
C CYS A 566 -12.47 -23.39 20.04
N GLU A 567 -12.02 -23.39 21.28
CA GLU A 567 -11.74 -22.15 22.03
C GLU A 567 -10.65 -21.30 21.36
N LEU A 568 -9.60 -21.94 20.83
CA LEU A 568 -8.55 -21.25 20.09
C LEU A 568 -9.03 -20.69 18.75
N ILE A 569 -9.90 -21.40 18.04
CA ILE A 569 -10.50 -20.96 16.78
C ILE A 569 -11.47 -19.81 17.02
N ASN A 570 -12.28 -19.91 18.06
CA ASN A 570 -13.28 -18.89 18.43
C ASN A 570 -12.66 -17.70 19.17
N GLY A 571 -11.38 -17.80 19.55
CA GLY A 571 -10.67 -16.90 20.45
C GLY A 571 -10.82 -15.42 20.16
N GLN A 572 -11.44 -14.78 21.11
CA GLN A 572 -11.90 -13.40 21.26
C GLN A 572 -13.18 -13.08 20.48
N PRO A 573 -14.14 -12.44 21.13
CA PRO A 573 -15.34 -11.94 20.46
C PRO A 573 -14.85 -10.98 19.36
N PHE A 574 -15.28 -11.24 18.13
CA PHE A 574 -15.12 -10.29 17.05
C PHE A 574 -15.84 -9.02 17.46
N GLU A 575 -15.13 -7.97 17.67
CA GLU A 575 -15.70 -6.65 17.55
C GLU A 575 -16.25 -6.53 16.13
N GLU A 576 -17.48 -6.07 15.98
CA GLU A 576 -18.03 -5.76 14.67
C GLU A 576 -17.00 -4.85 14.00
N GLY A 577 -16.44 -5.33 12.88
CA GLY A 577 -15.37 -4.59 12.21
C GLY A 577 -15.83 -3.16 11.98
N ASP A 578 -14.93 -2.21 12.04
CA ASP A 578 -15.09 -0.75 11.90
C ASP A 578 -15.89 -0.32 10.66
N GLN A 579 -17.12 -0.80 10.54
CA GLN A 579 -18.05 -0.34 9.53
C GLN A 579 -18.62 0.99 9.99
N ASP A 580 -18.33 2.02 9.23
CA ASP A 580 -18.89 3.35 9.48
C ASP A 580 -20.38 3.33 9.14
N LYS A 581 -21.23 3.89 9.99
CA LYS A 581 -22.63 4.11 9.63
C LYS A 581 -22.71 5.19 8.56
N LEU A 582 -23.57 4.97 7.60
CA LEU A 582 -23.73 5.92 6.50
C LEU A 582 -24.19 7.30 7.01
N GLU A 583 -25.05 7.32 8.01
CA GLU A 583 -25.53 8.54 8.66
C GLU A 583 -24.34 9.35 9.21
N ASP A 584 -23.42 8.71 9.95
CA ASP A 584 -22.22 9.37 10.50
C ASP A 584 -21.28 9.91 9.40
N VAL A 585 -21.28 9.28 8.23
CA VAL A 585 -20.50 9.73 7.06
C VAL A 585 -21.13 10.97 6.44
N MET A 586 -22.45 11.02 6.39
CA MET A 586 -23.20 12.10 5.78
C MET A 586 -23.30 13.34 6.68
N GLU A 587 -23.19 13.16 8.01
CA GLU A 587 -23.16 14.27 8.96
C GLU A 587 -21.84 15.06 8.89
N ILE A 588 -21.94 16.38 9.10
CA ILE A 588 -20.80 17.26 9.23
C ILE A 588 -20.32 17.21 10.69
N SER A 589 -19.09 16.76 10.93
CA SER A 589 -18.56 16.64 12.28
C SER A 589 -18.43 17.99 13.00
N GLU A 590 -18.45 17.97 14.32
CA GLU A 590 -18.25 19.19 15.14
C GLU A 590 -16.91 19.88 14.82
N GLU A 591 -15.86 19.11 14.56
CA GLU A 591 -14.54 19.65 14.16
C GLU A 591 -14.63 20.38 12.83
N GLU A 592 -15.34 19.81 11.86
CA GLU A 592 -15.56 20.40 10.54
C GLU A 592 -16.44 21.66 10.64
N MET A 593 -17.49 21.64 11.45
CA MET A 593 -18.32 22.83 11.70
C MET A 593 -17.53 23.92 12.42
N SER A 594 -16.68 23.56 13.39
CA SER A 594 -15.79 24.50 14.05
C SER A 594 -14.84 25.20 13.08
N PHE A 595 -14.31 24.46 12.09
CA PHE A 595 -13.51 25.04 11.02
C PHE A 595 -14.30 26.06 10.20
N TRP A 596 -15.49 25.69 9.68
CA TRP A 596 -16.30 26.57 8.87
C TRP A 596 -16.68 27.86 9.58
N ASN A 597 -17.04 27.76 10.85
CA ASN A 597 -17.33 28.92 11.71
C ASN A 597 -16.11 29.84 11.87
N ARG A 598 -14.89 29.25 12.02
CA ARG A 598 -13.65 30.01 12.19
C ARG A 598 -13.30 30.81 10.93
N VAL A 599 -13.48 30.24 9.74
CA VAL A 599 -13.15 30.92 8.49
C VAL A 599 -14.29 31.82 7.97
N GLY A 600 -15.44 31.84 8.66
CA GLY A 600 -16.58 32.67 8.28
C GLY A 600 -17.29 32.22 7.02
N GLU A 601 -17.20 30.94 6.70
CA GLU A 601 -17.85 30.29 5.54
C GLU A 601 -18.82 29.20 6.01
N THR A 602 -19.64 28.71 5.10
CA THR A 602 -20.54 27.58 5.35
C THR A 602 -19.98 26.29 4.77
N PRO A 603 -20.35 25.12 5.32
CA PRO A 603 -19.97 23.82 4.75
C PRO A 603 -20.37 23.65 3.28
N TYR A 604 -21.31 24.45 2.83
CA TYR A 604 -21.94 24.33 1.51
C TYR A 604 -21.50 25.39 0.50
N HIS A 605 -20.46 26.17 0.82
CA HIS A 605 -19.96 27.23 -0.08
C HIS A 605 -19.66 26.73 -1.51
N MET A 606 -19.29 25.46 -1.66
CA MET A 606 -19.02 24.83 -2.95
C MET A 606 -20.25 24.78 -3.87
N TYR A 607 -21.47 24.73 -3.31
CA TYR A 607 -22.71 24.70 -4.09
C TYR A 607 -22.99 26.00 -4.83
N LYS A 608 -22.31 27.10 -4.47
CA LYS A 608 -22.39 28.37 -5.24
C LYS A 608 -21.99 28.19 -6.70
N ASN A 609 -21.14 27.20 -6.98
CA ASN A 609 -20.63 26.88 -8.31
C ASN A 609 -21.37 25.72 -9.00
N ALA A 610 -22.24 25.00 -8.28
CA ALA A 610 -23.06 23.93 -8.82
C ALA A 610 -24.36 24.47 -9.41
N ASP A 611 -25.00 23.71 -10.32
CA ASP A 611 -26.36 24.02 -10.78
C ASP A 611 -27.33 23.89 -9.59
N PRO A 612 -28.34 24.80 -9.48
CA PRO A 612 -29.36 24.68 -8.44
C PRO A 612 -30.05 23.32 -8.36
N TYR A 613 -30.13 22.59 -9.48
CA TYR A 613 -30.58 21.21 -9.50
C TYR A 613 -29.83 20.30 -8.51
N MET A 614 -28.56 20.58 -8.24
CA MET A 614 -27.72 19.78 -7.34
C MET A 614 -27.93 20.13 -5.86
N TRP A 615 -28.63 21.23 -5.54
CA TRP A 615 -28.84 21.65 -4.15
C TRP A 615 -29.72 20.67 -3.37
N LYS A 616 -30.57 19.90 -4.03
CA LYS A 616 -31.35 18.81 -3.42
C LYS A 616 -30.48 17.67 -2.84
N TYR A 617 -29.19 17.61 -3.21
CA TYR A 617 -28.20 16.64 -2.72
C TYR A 617 -27.34 17.20 -1.59
N LEU A 618 -27.72 18.32 -0.97
CA LEU A 618 -27.10 18.79 0.26
C LEU A 618 -27.20 17.73 1.36
N PRO A 619 -26.12 17.48 2.11
CA PRO A 619 -26.10 16.44 3.14
C PRO A 619 -27.13 16.63 4.25
N ASP A 620 -27.44 17.89 4.59
CA ASP A 620 -28.41 18.22 5.63
C ASP A 620 -29.17 19.51 5.29
N GLU A 621 -30.41 19.37 4.86
CA GLU A 621 -31.27 20.52 4.52
C GLU A 621 -31.59 21.41 5.75
N LYS A 622 -31.54 20.87 6.98
CA LYS A 622 -31.86 21.60 8.22
C LYS A 622 -30.77 22.56 8.65
N LEU A 623 -29.51 22.31 8.24
CA LEU A 623 -28.37 23.15 8.57
C LEU A 623 -28.19 24.29 7.55
N PHE A 624 -28.94 24.27 6.47
CA PHE A 624 -28.77 25.18 5.36
C PHE A 624 -29.90 26.22 5.31
N HIS A 625 -29.64 27.39 5.87
CA HIS A 625 -30.45 28.56 5.60
C HIS A 625 -29.99 29.20 4.30
N LEU A 626 -30.76 28.97 3.23
CA LEU A 626 -30.49 29.48 1.88
C LEU A 626 -30.37 31.01 1.83
N GLU A 627 -30.87 31.73 2.84
CA GLU A 627 -30.82 33.18 2.98
C GLU A 627 -29.40 33.77 3.10
N THR A 628 -28.39 32.94 3.38
CA THR A 628 -27.02 33.43 3.64
C THR A 628 -26.04 33.28 2.46
N ILE A 629 -26.41 32.58 1.38
CA ILE A 629 -25.55 32.46 0.22
C ILE A 629 -25.75 33.61 -0.74
N GLY A 630 -24.99 34.69 -0.57
CA GLY A 630 -24.77 35.70 -1.60
C GLY A 630 -25.82 36.77 -1.75
N GLY A 631 -26.77 36.96 -0.83
CA GLY A 631 -27.68 38.14 -0.85
C GLY A 631 -28.70 38.18 -1.99
N GLU A 632 -28.82 37.14 -2.79
CA GLU A 632 -29.89 36.96 -3.75
C GLU A 632 -30.87 35.89 -3.24
N ASP A 633 -32.18 36.13 -3.34
CA ASP A 633 -33.22 35.17 -3.00
C ASP A 633 -33.03 33.85 -3.78
N VAL A 634 -32.51 32.85 -3.12
CA VAL A 634 -32.42 31.50 -3.70
C VAL A 634 -33.79 30.86 -3.55
N PRO A 635 -34.44 30.37 -4.63
CA PRO A 635 -35.75 29.76 -4.54
C PRO A 635 -35.71 28.56 -3.59
N ASN A 636 -36.68 28.47 -2.68
CA ASN A 636 -36.88 27.29 -1.82
C ASN A 636 -36.99 26.05 -2.71
N THR A 637 -36.22 25.03 -2.43
CA THR A 637 -36.19 23.75 -3.16
C THR A 637 -37.56 23.05 -3.23
N VAL A 638 -38.51 23.44 -2.38
CA VAL A 638 -39.88 22.91 -2.35
C VAL A 638 -40.77 23.47 -3.47
N ASP A 639 -40.42 24.62 -4.06
CA ASP A 639 -41.24 25.29 -5.09
C ASP A 639 -40.76 25.01 -6.54
N VAL A 640 -39.77 24.17 -6.74
CA VAL A 640 -39.18 23.85 -8.06
C VAL A 640 -39.51 22.40 -8.51
N LEU A 641 -40.40 21.71 -7.79
CA LEU A 641 -40.94 20.42 -8.24
C LEU A 641 -42.26 20.58 -9.00
#